data_64c139b9bd87a42fc10d20de3b8219b5
#
_entry.id   64c139b9bd87a42fc10d20de3b8219b5
#
_cell.length_a   1.000
_cell.length_b   1.000
_cell.length_c   1.000
_cell.angle_alpha   90.00
_cell.angle_beta   90.00
_cell.angle_gamma   90.00
#
_symmetry.space_group_name_H-M   'P 1'
#
loop_
_entity.id
_entity.type
_entity.pdbx_description
1 polymer ?
#
loop_
_entity_poly.entity_id
_entity_poly.type
_entity_poly.pdbx_seq_one_letter_code
_entity_poly.pdbx_strand_id
1 'polypeptide(L)'
;MTTTQALNGVRGLILACAIAFLTFGLPVSAPAAPNQGWIPLAPTLDRSPQVSLLRSDFNQVELKIQIPGIWSEEITTKGGDFAFLSISNAGVTSTLGEPKLPVITRMVQIPFGAELSLSVESFGVVEKSLEELGISARIAPVQASVPKIEGAWQQAKFAINEGYYQQNAFLPQQRAEIVETGVIRGHRFATLAIYPISYNPAAGRVKIYSDIAVKLTLSGSDVTTTRKELHRYASPPFEELCEELFINYQSYAPTIKGAPQLPIGYLIITLNSFAPLLNDLVEWKTKKGFEVTVAEVPAIGVSKEDIKGYIEEAYDNWDIPPTYVLFVGDVGYIPHWTGSYSSTATDLNYVKMDGDAFADMFRGRLPAQNTLDVNAMIAKLLYYENPTAADLDWMGNACFIASDDAGLMAERTHRYVIQNYLVPAGMESDTIWDRTGGYTYEITDCVNAGKSIVCYSGHGSTSGWACVPFNQSNVRSLSNPDEYPLVLSHACVTGTYSISECFGETWAKQISKAAIAFWGSSANTMWDEDDILEKRMFQAAFTETCYAIGDMTDKALYYLYQYYSGGGYTRYYLDCYNVMGDPSLDLWTSAAESLDVDCPTTVSTGTNPVSVTVQELGGAPILGALVCLYKDGEVFETGYSDASGQVTLYPSPLTTGFLDLTVTAHNHLPYRDVIEVGQAKGDANGDGQVDLGDVVFLVNYLYHGGAAPNPADIGDVNCDATTNLGDVVYLLNYLYHGGPAPCP
;
A
#
# COMPACT_ATOMS: atom_id res chain seq x y z
N MET A 1 -32.22 -55.67 27.61
CA MET A 1 -31.92 -56.57 26.50
C MET A 1 -30.93 -55.77 25.64
N THR A 2 -29.64 -55.94 25.88
CA THR A 2 -28.68 -56.81 25.18
C THR A 2 -28.40 -56.29 23.76
N THR A 3 -27.23 -55.95 23.31
CA THR A 3 -25.80 -56.34 23.55
C THR A 3 -24.94 -55.42 22.66
N THR A 4 -23.93 -54.74 23.15
CA THR A 4 -22.48 -55.04 23.25
C THR A 4 -21.79 -55.60 22.01
N GLN A 5 -20.75 -54.95 21.57
CA GLN A 5 -19.34 -55.35 21.27
C GLN A 5 -18.79 -54.45 20.14
N ALA A 6 -17.78 -53.65 20.26
CA ALA A 6 -16.36 -53.79 20.59
C ALA A 6 -15.56 -54.59 19.54
N LEU A 7 -14.58 -53.96 18.90
CA LEU A 7 -13.17 -54.39 18.90
C LEU A 7 -12.29 -53.65 17.87
N ASN A 8 -11.20 -53.07 18.38
CA ASN A 8 -9.80 -53.03 17.87
C ASN A 8 -9.55 -52.51 16.45
N GLY A 9 -8.80 -51.47 16.18
CA GLY A 9 -7.42 -51.21 16.67
C GLY A 9 -6.39 -51.57 15.61
N VAL A 10 -5.94 -50.58 14.79
CA VAL A 10 -4.63 -50.68 14.11
C VAL A 10 -3.97 -49.28 14.15
N ARG A 11 -2.85 -49.22 14.85
CA ARG A 11 -1.90 -48.09 14.77
C ARG A 11 -1.22 -48.14 13.41
N GLY A 12 -1.39 -47.09 12.61
CA GLY A 12 -0.62 -46.83 11.42
C GLY A 12 0.12 -45.52 11.57
N LEU A 13 1.43 -45.62 11.69
CA LEU A 13 2.41 -44.54 11.65
C LEU A 13 2.24 -43.77 10.32
N ILE A 14 1.82 -42.50 10.32
CA ILE A 14 1.87 -41.67 9.16
C ILE A 14 3.00 -40.65 9.37
N LEU A 15 4.05 -40.86 8.59
CA LEU A 15 5.19 -40.00 8.39
C LEU A 15 4.67 -38.67 7.80
N ALA A 16 4.81 -37.56 8.51
CA ALA A 16 4.48 -36.24 8.01
C ALA A 16 5.58 -35.82 7.05
N CYS A 17 5.33 -35.94 5.74
CA CYS A 17 6.03 -35.20 4.72
C CYS A 17 5.38 -33.82 4.65
N ALA A 18 6.07 -32.79 5.13
CA ALA A 18 5.76 -31.41 4.85
C ALA A 18 5.98 -31.15 3.34
N ILE A 19 4.90 -31.18 2.57
CA ILE A 19 4.88 -30.68 1.21
C ILE A 19 4.42 -29.22 1.35
N ALA A 20 5.37 -28.31 1.19
CA ALA A 20 5.08 -26.90 0.97
C ALA A 20 4.26 -26.77 -0.32
N PHE A 21 2.96 -26.59 -0.19
CA PHE A 21 2.14 -26.14 -1.30
C PHE A 21 2.41 -24.65 -1.52
N LEU A 22 3.34 -24.36 -2.42
CA LEU A 22 3.34 -23.10 -3.17
C LEU A 22 2.08 -23.12 -4.02
N THR A 23 0.97 -22.67 -3.49
CA THR A 23 -0.22 -22.36 -4.27
C THR A 23 0.04 -21.05 -5.02
N PHE A 24 0.69 -21.15 -6.18
CA PHE A 24 0.48 -20.17 -7.23
C PHE A 24 -1.02 -20.15 -7.51
N GLY A 25 -1.69 -19.09 -7.05
CA GLY A 25 -3.06 -18.81 -7.43
C GLY A 25 -3.12 -18.70 -8.95
N LEU A 26 -3.67 -19.72 -9.60
CA LEU A 26 -4.00 -19.62 -11.01
C LEU A 26 -5.06 -18.51 -11.16
N PRO A 27 -4.85 -17.51 -12.00
CA PRO A 27 -5.90 -16.54 -12.26
C PRO A 27 -7.10 -17.28 -12.83
N VAL A 28 -8.20 -17.29 -12.11
CA VAL A 28 -9.47 -17.77 -12.63
C VAL A 28 -9.84 -16.83 -13.76
N SER A 29 -9.70 -17.29 -15.00
CA SER A 29 -10.13 -16.54 -16.17
C SER A 29 -11.62 -16.26 -16.03
N ALA A 30 -12.02 -15.00 -16.06
CA ALA A 30 -13.42 -14.61 -16.18
C ALA A 30 -14.09 -15.42 -17.31
N PRO A 31 -15.37 -15.83 -17.17
CA PRO A 31 -16.06 -16.53 -18.23
C PRO A 31 -16.03 -15.68 -19.50
N ALA A 32 -15.56 -16.25 -20.58
CA ALA A 32 -15.43 -15.58 -21.87
C ALA A 32 -16.80 -15.01 -22.29
N ALA A 33 -16.82 -13.77 -22.75
CA ALA A 33 -17.99 -13.20 -23.42
C ALA A 33 -18.38 -14.08 -24.62
N PRO A 34 -19.68 -14.15 -25.02
CA PRO A 34 -20.18 -15.14 -25.96
C PRO A 34 -19.54 -15.11 -27.37
N ASN A 35 -18.72 -14.09 -27.70
CA ASN A 35 -18.03 -13.95 -29.00
C ASN A 35 -16.51 -13.82 -28.86
N GLN A 36 -15.91 -14.23 -27.75
CA GLN A 36 -14.47 -14.13 -27.50
C GLN A 36 -13.74 -15.40 -27.94
N GLY A 37 -12.76 -15.28 -28.87
CA GLY A 37 -11.95 -16.37 -29.41
C GLY A 37 -10.51 -16.32 -28.90
N TRP A 38 -9.98 -17.47 -28.47
CA TRP A 38 -8.55 -17.63 -28.19
C TRP A 38 -7.81 -18.07 -29.46
N ILE A 39 -6.78 -17.32 -29.83
CA ILE A 39 -5.90 -17.57 -30.95
C ILE A 39 -4.54 -18.01 -30.40
N PRO A 40 -4.21 -19.30 -30.36
CA PRO A 40 -2.96 -19.80 -29.82
C PRO A 40 -1.78 -19.49 -30.73
N LEU A 41 -0.66 -19.08 -30.16
CA LEU A 41 0.65 -18.90 -30.81
C LEU A 41 1.63 -20.00 -30.40
N ALA A 42 1.45 -20.57 -29.20
CA ALA A 42 2.24 -21.69 -28.69
C ALA A 42 1.34 -22.76 -28.06
N PRO A 43 1.74 -24.03 -28.05
CA PRO A 43 1.00 -25.11 -27.40
C PRO A 43 1.21 -25.08 -25.87
N THR A 44 0.54 -24.18 -25.19
CA THR A 44 0.59 -24.06 -23.71
C THR A 44 -0.82 -23.97 -23.15
N LEU A 45 -1.00 -24.42 -21.90
CA LEU A 45 -2.24 -24.27 -21.14
C LEU A 45 -2.35 -22.88 -20.48
N ASP A 46 -1.21 -22.26 -20.18
CA ASP A 46 -1.17 -20.88 -19.66
C ASP A 46 -1.47 -19.91 -20.80
N ARG A 47 -2.44 -19.03 -20.59
CA ARG A 47 -2.88 -18.01 -21.55
C ARG A 47 -2.36 -16.62 -21.23
N SER A 48 -1.55 -16.48 -20.17
CA SER A 48 -0.95 -15.22 -19.77
C SER A 48 0.44 -15.04 -20.38
N PRO A 49 0.83 -13.83 -20.78
CA PRO A 49 2.20 -13.57 -21.23
C PRO A 49 3.17 -13.79 -20.08
N GLN A 50 4.30 -14.40 -20.38
CA GLN A 50 5.38 -14.55 -19.41
C GLN A 50 6.44 -13.48 -19.68
N VAL A 51 6.72 -12.68 -18.67
CA VAL A 51 7.79 -11.69 -18.70
C VAL A 51 8.87 -12.13 -17.70
N SER A 52 10.03 -12.49 -18.22
CA SER A 52 11.15 -13.01 -17.45
C SER A 52 12.31 -12.02 -17.44
N LEU A 53 12.82 -11.72 -16.25
CA LEU A 53 14.06 -11.00 -16.08
C LEU A 53 15.23 -11.97 -16.32
N LEU A 54 15.99 -11.78 -17.40
CA LEU A 54 17.14 -12.61 -17.72
C LEU A 54 18.43 -12.12 -17.06
N ARG A 55 18.56 -10.79 -16.96
CA ARG A 55 19.68 -10.13 -16.35
C ARG A 55 19.29 -8.75 -15.85
N SER A 56 19.82 -8.39 -14.69
CA SER A 56 19.76 -7.02 -14.18
C SER A 56 20.99 -6.72 -13.34
N ASP A 57 21.69 -5.67 -13.72
CA ASP A 57 22.83 -5.11 -12.99
C ASP A 57 22.94 -3.60 -13.27
N PHE A 58 23.93 -2.93 -12.71
CA PHE A 58 24.11 -1.48 -12.89
C PHE A 58 24.50 -1.06 -14.33
N ASN A 59 24.69 -1.99 -15.26
CA ASN A 59 25.07 -1.71 -16.65
C ASN A 59 23.99 -2.08 -17.64
N GLN A 60 23.08 -3.01 -17.30
CA GLN A 60 22.04 -3.47 -18.21
C GLN A 60 20.89 -4.19 -17.51
N VAL A 61 19.71 -4.15 -18.17
CA VAL A 61 18.57 -4.99 -17.87
C VAL A 61 18.14 -5.73 -19.13
N GLU A 62 17.94 -7.04 -19.04
CA GLU A 62 17.48 -7.88 -20.16
C GLU A 62 16.18 -8.59 -19.75
N LEU A 63 15.13 -8.38 -20.56
CA LEU A 63 13.83 -9.00 -20.39
C LEU A 63 13.54 -9.91 -21.58
N LYS A 64 12.87 -11.03 -21.30
CA LYS A 64 12.26 -11.89 -22.30
C LYS A 64 10.75 -11.92 -22.10
N ILE A 65 10.01 -11.63 -23.16
CA ILE A 65 8.55 -11.64 -23.18
C ILE A 65 8.11 -12.78 -24.10
N GLN A 66 7.28 -13.69 -23.57
CA GLN A 66 6.70 -14.79 -24.31
C GLN A 66 5.18 -14.67 -24.29
N ILE A 67 4.56 -14.71 -25.48
CA ILE A 67 3.13 -14.52 -25.67
C ILE A 67 2.54 -15.81 -26.19
N PRO A 68 1.77 -16.53 -25.36
CA PRO A 68 1.21 -17.83 -25.72
C PRO A 68 0.07 -17.75 -26.73
N GLY A 69 -0.57 -16.60 -26.83
CA GLY A 69 -1.70 -16.36 -27.73
C GLY A 69 -2.33 -14.99 -27.46
N ILE A 70 -3.37 -14.72 -28.23
CA ILE A 70 -4.16 -13.50 -28.12
C ILE A 70 -5.65 -13.83 -28.05
N TRP A 71 -6.42 -12.96 -27.44
CA TRP A 71 -7.87 -13.00 -27.49
C TRP A 71 -8.38 -12.08 -28.59
N SER A 72 -9.44 -12.48 -29.29
CA SER A 72 -10.17 -11.63 -30.22
C SER A 72 -11.63 -11.55 -29.81
N GLU A 73 -12.22 -10.39 -29.95
CA GLU A 73 -13.64 -10.12 -29.68
C GLU A 73 -14.17 -9.19 -30.77
N GLU A 74 -15.30 -9.52 -31.39
CA GLU A 74 -16.00 -8.62 -32.31
C GLU A 74 -17.07 -7.85 -31.57
N ILE A 75 -17.12 -6.53 -31.80
CA ILE A 75 -18.01 -5.61 -31.14
C ILE A 75 -18.73 -4.72 -32.16
N THR A 76 -19.98 -4.37 -31.85
CA THR A 76 -20.72 -3.33 -32.57
C THR A 76 -20.59 -2.01 -31.84
N THR A 77 -20.13 -0.99 -32.55
CA THR A 77 -19.94 0.36 -32.02
C THR A 77 -20.82 1.37 -32.77
N LYS A 78 -20.83 2.65 -32.33
CA LYS A 78 -21.47 3.73 -33.08
C LYS A 78 -20.87 3.96 -34.48
N GLY A 79 -19.65 3.50 -34.73
CA GLY A 79 -18.95 3.59 -36.01
C GLY A 79 -19.09 2.33 -36.90
N GLY A 80 -19.83 1.32 -36.45
CA GLY A 80 -19.97 0.02 -37.11
C GLY A 80 -19.32 -1.11 -36.34
N ASP A 81 -19.11 -2.26 -37.01
CA ASP A 81 -18.51 -3.44 -36.43
C ASP A 81 -16.99 -3.38 -36.47
N PHE A 82 -16.36 -3.70 -35.34
CA PHE A 82 -14.92 -3.74 -35.16
C PHE A 82 -14.50 -4.96 -34.35
N ALA A 83 -13.20 -5.21 -34.29
CA ALA A 83 -12.61 -6.24 -33.45
C ALA A 83 -11.64 -5.64 -32.43
N PHE A 84 -11.60 -6.20 -31.24
CA PHE A 84 -10.54 -6.01 -30.26
C PHE A 84 -9.59 -7.18 -30.28
N LEU A 85 -8.29 -6.87 -30.18
CA LEU A 85 -7.26 -7.84 -29.83
C LEU A 85 -6.79 -7.53 -28.43
N SER A 86 -6.71 -8.55 -27.57
CA SER A 86 -6.22 -8.37 -26.20
C SER A 86 -5.27 -9.49 -25.80
N ILE A 87 -4.43 -9.19 -24.81
CA ILE A 87 -3.52 -10.12 -24.17
C ILE A 87 -3.82 -10.06 -22.67
N SER A 88 -3.90 -11.21 -22.01
CA SER A 88 -4.16 -11.27 -20.57
C SER A 88 -3.17 -10.39 -19.79
N ASN A 89 -3.65 -9.61 -18.85
CA ASN A 89 -2.85 -8.71 -18.01
C ASN A 89 -2.02 -7.64 -18.77
N ALA A 90 -2.31 -7.41 -20.04
CA ALA A 90 -1.72 -6.31 -20.81
C ALA A 90 -2.64 -5.09 -20.78
N GLY A 91 -2.03 -3.92 -20.94
CA GLY A 91 -2.72 -2.67 -21.20
C GLY A 91 -3.01 -2.49 -22.69
N VAL A 92 -3.30 -1.27 -23.10
CA VAL A 92 -3.66 -0.93 -24.48
C VAL A 92 -3.02 0.39 -24.92
N THR A 93 -2.87 0.57 -26.23
CA THR A 93 -2.52 1.89 -26.81
C THR A 93 -3.61 2.92 -26.50
N SER A 94 -3.24 4.18 -26.37
CA SER A 94 -4.12 5.27 -25.89
C SER A 94 -4.29 6.45 -26.88
N THR A 95 -3.71 6.40 -28.09
CA THR A 95 -3.83 7.49 -29.06
C THR A 95 -5.20 7.50 -29.73
N LEU A 96 -5.96 8.56 -29.51
CA LEU A 96 -7.34 8.72 -29.98
C LEU A 96 -7.48 8.48 -31.49
N GLY A 97 -8.42 7.62 -31.86
CA GLY A 97 -8.75 7.31 -33.25
C GLY A 97 -7.80 6.32 -33.94
N GLU A 98 -6.66 5.97 -33.34
CA GLU A 98 -5.75 4.95 -33.84
C GLU A 98 -6.14 3.54 -33.34
N PRO A 99 -5.69 2.45 -34.01
CA PRO A 99 -6.06 1.10 -33.57
C PRO A 99 -5.71 0.82 -32.10
N LYS A 100 -6.68 0.31 -31.35
CA LYS A 100 -6.51 -0.10 -29.95
C LYS A 100 -5.82 -1.47 -29.92
N LEU A 101 -4.51 -1.46 -29.66
CA LEU A 101 -3.67 -2.66 -29.66
C LEU A 101 -3.16 -2.95 -28.24
N PRO A 102 -2.93 -4.22 -27.89
CA PRO A 102 -2.37 -4.57 -26.58
C PRO A 102 -0.92 -4.06 -26.44
N VAL A 103 -0.60 -3.57 -25.23
CA VAL A 103 0.73 -3.11 -24.82
C VAL A 103 1.10 -3.78 -23.50
N ILE A 104 2.30 -4.33 -23.41
CA ILE A 104 2.85 -4.85 -22.16
C ILE A 104 3.75 -3.77 -21.57
N THR A 105 3.33 -3.17 -20.46
CA THR A 105 4.12 -2.14 -19.76
C THR A 105 4.86 -2.78 -18.60
N ARG A 106 6.13 -2.40 -18.42
CA ARG A 106 6.93 -2.78 -17.25
C ARG A 106 7.73 -1.59 -16.75
N MET A 107 7.70 -1.40 -15.44
CA MET A 107 8.62 -0.47 -14.78
C MET A 107 9.88 -1.24 -14.39
N VAL A 108 11.01 -0.63 -14.65
CA VAL A 108 12.35 -1.20 -14.45
C VAL A 108 13.15 -0.24 -13.60
N GLN A 109 13.61 -0.69 -12.45
CA GLN A 109 14.52 0.11 -11.61
C GLN A 109 15.85 0.30 -12.32
N ILE A 110 16.37 1.54 -12.31
CA ILE A 110 17.63 1.92 -12.96
C ILE A 110 18.49 2.77 -12.03
N PRO A 111 19.83 2.76 -12.18
CA PRO A 111 20.69 3.57 -11.34
C PRO A 111 20.60 5.07 -11.69
N PHE A 112 20.89 5.91 -10.70
CA PHE A 112 21.09 7.33 -10.90
C PHE A 112 22.26 7.58 -11.88
N GLY A 113 22.22 8.69 -12.62
CA GLY A 113 23.21 9.06 -13.61
C GLY A 113 23.20 8.23 -14.91
N ALA A 114 22.50 7.10 -14.96
CA ALA A 114 22.48 6.25 -16.14
C ALA A 114 21.81 6.93 -17.35
N GLU A 115 22.51 6.92 -18.48
CA GLU A 115 21.97 7.16 -19.81
C GLU A 115 21.43 5.84 -20.38
N LEU A 116 20.23 5.90 -20.98
CA LEU A 116 19.48 4.72 -21.40
C LEU A 116 19.57 4.51 -22.91
N SER A 117 19.89 3.27 -23.32
CA SER A 117 19.82 2.84 -24.72
C SER A 117 19.04 1.53 -24.82
N LEU A 118 17.97 1.52 -25.62
CA LEU A 118 17.08 0.39 -25.80
C LEU A 118 17.39 -0.35 -27.09
N SER A 119 17.57 -1.67 -27.03
CA SER A 119 17.61 -2.57 -28.19
C SER A 119 16.59 -3.67 -28.03
N VAL A 120 15.96 -4.06 -29.13
CA VAL A 120 14.88 -5.04 -29.14
C VAL A 120 15.10 -6.05 -30.26
N GLU A 121 15.04 -7.32 -29.91
CA GLU A 121 15.01 -8.43 -30.86
C GLU A 121 13.67 -9.15 -30.75
N SER A 122 13.12 -9.59 -31.86
CA SER A 122 11.85 -10.31 -31.87
C SER A 122 11.95 -11.58 -32.70
N PHE A 123 11.40 -12.65 -32.20
CA PHE A 123 11.40 -13.98 -32.77
C PHE A 123 9.96 -14.51 -32.84
N GLY A 124 9.74 -15.62 -33.54
CA GLY A 124 8.44 -16.25 -33.62
C GLY A 124 7.37 -15.35 -34.27
N VAL A 125 7.73 -14.62 -35.32
CA VAL A 125 6.81 -13.71 -36.02
C VAL A 125 5.77 -14.46 -36.80
N VAL A 126 4.49 -14.24 -36.49
CA VAL A 126 3.35 -14.76 -37.20
C VAL A 126 2.66 -13.64 -37.93
N GLU A 127 2.68 -13.64 -39.23
CA GLU A 127 1.93 -12.68 -40.07
C GLU A 127 0.67 -13.35 -40.62
N LYS A 128 -0.50 -12.77 -40.32
CA LYS A 128 -1.82 -13.27 -40.70
C LYS A 128 -2.72 -12.14 -41.20
N SER A 129 -3.65 -12.43 -42.12
CA SER A 129 -4.79 -11.55 -42.33
C SER A 129 -5.78 -11.68 -41.16
N LEU A 130 -6.60 -10.65 -40.91
CA LEU A 130 -7.67 -10.73 -39.92
C LEU A 130 -8.62 -11.90 -40.24
N GLU A 131 -8.93 -12.12 -41.52
CA GLU A 131 -9.75 -13.25 -41.97
C GLU A 131 -9.14 -14.61 -41.63
N GLU A 132 -7.81 -14.81 -41.81
CA GLU A 132 -7.09 -16.04 -41.39
C GLU A 132 -7.14 -16.27 -39.86
N LEU A 133 -7.39 -15.22 -39.06
CA LEU A 133 -7.62 -15.30 -37.62
C LEU A 133 -9.10 -15.46 -37.24
N GLY A 134 -9.99 -15.56 -38.22
CA GLY A 134 -11.43 -15.63 -38.00
C GLY A 134 -12.08 -14.30 -37.61
N ILE A 135 -11.43 -13.18 -37.93
CA ILE A 135 -11.88 -11.83 -37.60
C ILE A 135 -12.41 -11.18 -38.89
N SER A 136 -13.69 -10.83 -38.90
CA SER A 136 -14.37 -10.25 -40.07
C SER A 136 -14.28 -8.71 -40.12
N ALA A 137 -14.02 -8.07 -39.00
CA ALA A 137 -13.98 -6.61 -38.85
C ALA A 137 -12.55 -6.06 -38.70
N ARG A 138 -12.37 -4.78 -39.03
CA ARG A 138 -11.10 -4.06 -38.75
C ARG A 138 -10.91 -3.85 -37.24
N ILE A 139 -9.65 -3.65 -36.78
CA ILE A 139 -9.35 -3.42 -35.40
C ILE A 139 -10.00 -2.11 -34.93
N ALA A 140 -10.60 -2.11 -33.75
CA ALA A 140 -11.29 -0.96 -33.19
C ALA A 140 -10.33 0.20 -32.91
N PRO A 141 -10.73 1.47 -33.21
CA PRO A 141 -9.96 2.61 -32.82
C PRO A 141 -10.11 2.92 -31.32
N VAL A 142 -9.06 3.47 -30.75
CA VAL A 142 -9.11 4.08 -29.39
C VAL A 142 -10.18 5.16 -29.39
N GLN A 143 -11.09 5.10 -28.44
CA GLN A 143 -12.12 6.11 -28.22
C GLN A 143 -11.71 7.03 -27.10
N ALA A 144 -12.25 8.26 -27.11
CA ALA A 144 -12.10 9.16 -25.95
C ALA A 144 -12.82 8.52 -24.76
N SER A 145 -12.16 8.53 -23.60
CA SER A 145 -12.80 8.10 -22.34
C SER A 145 -14.02 8.98 -22.06
N VAL A 146 -15.11 8.34 -21.64
CA VAL A 146 -16.38 9.03 -21.41
C VAL A 146 -16.52 9.35 -19.93
N PRO A 147 -16.71 10.64 -19.57
CA PRO A 147 -16.89 11.01 -18.17
C PRO A 147 -18.20 10.47 -17.61
N LYS A 148 -18.23 10.19 -16.32
CA LYS A 148 -19.42 9.76 -15.57
C LYS A 148 -20.38 10.93 -15.31
N ILE A 149 -20.78 11.60 -16.39
CA ILE A 149 -21.74 12.70 -16.42
C ILE A 149 -22.98 12.21 -17.15
N GLU A 150 -24.17 12.51 -16.63
CA GLU A 150 -25.44 12.13 -17.23
C GLU A 150 -25.52 12.54 -18.71
N GLY A 151 -25.89 11.59 -19.56
CA GLY A 151 -26.00 11.80 -21.01
C GLY A 151 -24.67 11.83 -21.78
N ALA A 152 -23.50 11.82 -21.11
CA ALA A 152 -22.19 11.88 -21.79
C ALA A 152 -21.95 10.65 -22.68
N TRP A 153 -22.36 9.45 -22.22
CA TRP A 153 -22.23 8.21 -22.97
C TRP A 153 -23.02 8.26 -24.30
N GLN A 154 -24.25 8.79 -24.27
CA GLN A 154 -25.11 8.94 -25.45
C GLN A 154 -24.55 9.99 -26.42
N GLN A 155 -23.91 11.04 -25.92
CA GLN A 155 -23.38 12.16 -26.69
C GLN A 155 -21.96 11.87 -27.21
N ALA A 156 -21.25 10.88 -26.70
CA ALA A 156 -19.90 10.55 -27.10
C ALA A 156 -19.83 10.30 -28.63
N LYS A 157 -18.93 11.04 -29.28
CA LYS A 157 -18.72 10.91 -30.72
C LYS A 157 -17.73 9.78 -30.99
N PHE A 158 -18.02 8.97 -32.00
CA PHE A 158 -17.08 7.96 -32.47
C PHE A 158 -15.88 8.64 -33.15
N ALA A 159 -14.68 8.32 -32.66
CA ALA A 159 -13.42 8.85 -33.18
C ALA A 159 -12.71 7.77 -34.01
N ILE A 160 -12.24 8.16 -35.19
CA ILE A 160 -11.37 7.33 -36.04
C ILE A 160 -10.42 8.21 -36.82
N ASN A 161 -9.14 7.85 -36.84
CA ASN A 161 -8.12 8.48 -37.65
C ASN A 161 -8.06 7.77 -39.02
N GLU A 162 -8.90 8.20 -39.97
CA GLU A 162 -8.95 7.60 -41.30
C GLU A 162 -7.59 7.65 -42.01
N GLY A 163 -6.77 8.68 -41.78
CA GLY A 163 -5.42 8.78 -42.33
C GLY A 163 -4.50 7.66 -41.82
N TYR A 164 -4.67 7.23 -40.56
CA TYR A 164 -3.96 6.06 -40.03
C TYR A 164 -4.47 4.78 -40.68
N TYR A 165 -5.80 4.61 -40.77
CA TYR A 165 -6.41 3.41 -41.31
C TYR A 165 -6.17 3.20 -42.83
N GLN A 166 -5.73 4.23 -43.55
CA GLN A 166 -5.32 4.15 -44.97
C GLN A 166 -3.84 3.78 -45.14
N GLN A 167 -3.03 3.76 -44.07
CA GLN A 167 -1.61 3.43 -44.19
C GLN A 167 -1.38 1.96 -44.54
N ASN A 168 -0.58 1.72 -45.57
CA ASN A 168 -0.13 0.37 -45.94
C ASN A 168 1.24 0.08 -45.30
N ALA A 169 1.27 0.03 -43.98
CA ALA A 169 2.44 -0.26 -43.18
C ALA A 169 2.05 -0.94 -41.87
N PHE A 170 2.91 -1.81 -41.35
CA PHE A 170 2.71 -2.41 -40.03
C PHE A 170 3.11 -1.40 -38.96
N LEU A 171 2.16 -1.00 -38.12
CA LEU A 171 2.33 -0.01 -37.06
C LEU A 171 1.87 -0.56 -35.68
N PRO A 172 2.54 -0.21 -34.58
CA PRO A 172 3.80 0.54 -34.50
C PRO A 172 4.96 -0.22 -35.15
N GLN A 173 5.96 0.50 -35.65
CA GLN A 173 7.14 -0.10 -36.27
C GLN A 173 8.11 -0.62 -35.21
N GLN A 174 8.27 0.10 -34.10
CA GLN A 174 9.08 -0.31 -32.96
C GLN A 174 8.38 -1.40 -32.13
N ARG A 175 9.18 -2.28 -31.53
CA ARG A 175 8.70 -3.36 -30.66
C ARG A 175 8.68 -2.97 -29.19
N ALA A 176 9.48 -2.01 -28.78
CA ALA A 176 9.44 -1.39 -27.46
C ALA A 176 9.97 0.03 -27.51
N GLU A 177 9.62 0.80 -26.51
CA GLU A 177 10.15 2.15 -26.26
C GLU A 177 10.24 2.45 -24.77
N ILE A 178 11.09 3.42 -24.41
CA ILE A 178 11.13 4.00 -23.08
C ILE A 178 10.10 5.15 -23.10
N VAL A 179 9.05 5.01 -22.30
CA VAL A 179 7.97 6.00 -22.24
C VAL A 179 8.42 7.21 -21.42
N GLU A 180 8.96 6.95 -20.24
CA GLU A 180 9.50 7.99 -19.36
C GLU A 180 10.45 7.40 -18.31
N THR A 181 11.11 8.28 -17.57
CA THR A 181 11.84 7.96 -16.35
C THR A 181 11.33 8.81 -15.22
N GLY A 182 11.36 8.25 -14.00
CA GLY A 182 10.95 8.96 -12.79
C GLY A 182 11.67 8.42 -11.57
N VAL A 183 11.28 8.91 -10.41
CA VAL A 183 11.74 8.48 -9.09
C VAL A 183 10.51 8.24 -8.22
N ILE A 184 10.50 7.15 -7.47
CA ILE A 184 9.56 6.90 -6.39
C ILE A 184 10.40 6.68 -5.14
N ARG A 185 10.42 7.64 -4.24
CA ARG A 185 11.14 7.57 -2.96
C ARG A 185 12.56 6.99 -3.08
N GLY A 186 13.42 7.64 -3.86
CA GLY A 186 14.82 7.19 -4.08
C GLY A 186 14.99 6.02 -5.05
N HIS A 187 13.92 5.37 -5.51
CA HIS A 187 13.97 4.37 -6.56
C HIS A 187 13.79 5.01 -7.93
N ARG A 188 14.90 5.24 -8.63
CA ARG A 188 14.84 5.73 -10.01
C ARG A 188 14.43 4.60 -10.95
N PHE A 189 13.49 4.87 -11.86
CA PHE A 189 12.97 3.86 -12.78
C PHE A 189 12.83 4.36 -14.22
N ALA A 190 12.66 3.41 -15.14
CA ALA A 190 12.22 3.62 -16.50
C ALA A 190 10.96 2.81 -16.78
N THR A 191 9.98 3.40 -17.47
CA THR A 191 8.78 2.72 -17.96
C THR A 191 9.00 2.26 -19.38
N LEU A 192 8.90 0.97 -19.62
CA LEU A 192 9.02 0.34 -20.92
C LEU A 192 7.64 -0.07 -21.46
N ALA A 193 7.26 0.44 -22.64
CA ALA A 193 6.11 -0.05 -23.39
C ALA A 193 6.59 -1.03 -24.44
N ILE A 194 5.99 -2.23 -24.49
CA ILE A 194 6.35 -3.32 -25.40
C ILE A 194 5.13 -3.65 -26.27
N TYR A 195 5.33 -3.65 -27.59
CA TYR A 195 4.29 -3.77 -28.61
C TYR A 195 4.33 -5.15 -29.26
N PRO A 196 3.57 -6.14 -28.74
CA PRO A 196 3.58 -7.50 -29.28
C PRO A 196 2.84 -7.65 -30.62
N ILE A 197 2.05 -6.66 -31.01
CA ILE A 197 1.27 -6.68 -32.25
C ILE A 197 1.55 -5.41 -33.06
N SER A 198 1.78 -5.59 -34.38
CA SER A 198 1.67 -4.53 -35.36
C SER A 198 0.52 -4.81 -36.33
N TYR A 199 -0.23 -3.79 -36.67
CA TYR A 199 -1.35 -3.85 -37.59
C TYR A 199 -1.07 -3.04 -38.84
N ASN A 200 -1.34 -3.64 -40.02
CA ASN A 200 -1.39 -2.94 -41.28
C ASN A 200 -2.86 -2.76 -41.64
N PRO A 201 -3.45 -1.58 -41.40
CA PRO A 201 -4.89 -1.40 -41.57
C PRO A 201 -5.34 -1.44 -43.01
N ALA A 202 -4.57 -0.92 -43.99
CA ALA A 202 -4.93 -0.94 -45.38
C ALA A 202 -4.92 -2.36 -46.00
N ALA A 203 -4.04 -3.23 -45.47
CA ALA A 203 -3.97 -4.62 -45.93
C ALA A 203 -4.83 -5.58 -45.07
N GLY A 204 -5.40 -5.12 -43.96
CA GLY A 204 -6.14 -5.98 -43.05
C GLY A 204 -5.28 -7.10 -42.42
N ARG A 205 -3.99 -6.84 -42.14
CA ARG A 205 -3.02 -7.85 -41.69
C ARG A 205 -2.39 -7.46 -40.38
N VAL A 206 -2.09 -8.44 -39.54
CA VAL A 206 -1.38 -8.27 -38.28
C VAL A 206 -0.08 -9.08 -38.30
N LYS A 207 0.95 -8.51 -37.64
CA LYS A 207 2.15 -9.24 -37.23
C LYS A 207 2.10 -9.42 -35.73
N ILE A 208 2.17 -10.64 -35.27
CA ILE A 208 2.17 -10.99 -33.85
C ILE A 208 3.55 -11.58 -33.54
N TYR A 209 4.18 -11.05 -32.49
CA TYR A 209 5.51 -11.45 -32.08
C TYR A 209 5.37 -12.28 -30.81
N SER A 210 5.58 -13.60 -30.92
CA SER A 210 5.40 -14.52 -29.79
C SER A 210 6.55 -14.45 -28.77
N ASP A 211 7.74 -14.05 -29.22
CA ASP A 211 8.93 -13.89 -28.39
C ASP A 211 9.60 -12.54 -28.67
N ILE A 212 9.79 -11.75 -27.62
CA ILE A 212 10.44 -10.43 -27.70
C ILE A 212 11.53 -10.39 -26.62
N ALA A 213 12.77 -10.10 -27.02
CA ALA A 213 13.85 -9.83 -26.12
C ALA A 213 14.11 -8.31 -26.09
N VAL A 214 14.10 -7.74 -24.91
CA VAL A 214 14.34 -6.31 -24.67
C VAL A 214 15.60 -6.18 -23.86
N LYS A 215 16.54 -5.36 -24.33
CA LYS A 215 17.77 -5.03 -23.62
C LYS A 215 17.87 -3.53 -23.43
N LEU A 216 17.89 -3.12 -22.18
CA LEU A 216 18.18 -1.75 -21.74
C LEU A 216 19.64 -1.68 -21.31
N THR A 217 20.44 -0.91 -22.00
CA THR A 217 21.84 -0.64 -21.64
C THR A 217 21.89 0.65 -20.81
N LEU A 218 22.63 0.59 -19.70
CA LEU A 218 22.76 1.64 -18.70
C LEU A 218 24.20 2.14 -18.68
N SER A 219 24.47 3.27 -19.33
CA SER A 219 25.83 3.84 -19.38
C SER A 219 25.97 5.05 -18.43
N GLY A 220 27.12 5.18 -17.79
CA GLY A 220 27.35 6.28 -16.85
C GLY A 220 26.66 6.14 -15.50
N SER A 221 26.28 4.92 -15.10
CA SER A 221 25.60 4.64 -13.84
C SER A 221 26.40 5.09 -12.63
N ASP A 222 25.82 5.93 -11.79
CA ASP A 222 26.38 6.32 -10.50
C ASP A 222 25.88 5.39 -9.39
N VAL A 223 26.65 4.31 -9.19
CA VAL A 223 26.35 3.29 -8.17
C VAL A 223 26.42 3.86 -6.76
N THR A 224 27.28 4.85 -6.51
CA THR A 224 27.47 5.44 -5.19
C THR A 224 26.22 6.27 -4.81
N THR A 225 25.80 7.15 -5.69
CA THR A 225 24.55 7.92 -5.48
C THR A 225 23.35 6.97 -5.38
N THR A 226 23.24 5.98 -6.27
CA THR A 226 22.13 5.01 -6.23
C THR A 226 22.03 4.31 -4.86
N ARG A 227 23.16 3.86 -4.31
CA ARG A 227 23.17 3.23 -2.99
C ARG A 227 22.80 4.20 -1.88
N LYS A 228 23.32 5.43 -1.94
CA LYS A 228 23.04 6.47 -0.96
C LYS A 228 21.53 6.78 -0.92
N GLU A 229 20.90 6.98 -2.08
CA GLU A 229 19.48 7.30 -2.17
C GLU A 229 18.60 6.13 -1.68
N LEU A 230 18.88 4.90 -2.12
CA LEU A 230 18.14 3.72 -1.66
C LEU A 230 18.25 3.50 -0.14
N HIS A 231 19.42 3.80 0.47
CA HIS A 231 19.58 3.68 1.93
C HIS A 231 18.89 4.81 2.69
N ARG A 232 18.99 6.06 2.16
CA ARG A 232 18.42 7.22 2.83
C ARG A 232 16.91 7.17 2.90
N TYR A 233 16.27 6.74 1.81
CA TYR A 233 14.82 6.77 1.66
C TYR A 233 14.15 5.41 1.90
N ALA A 234 14.90 4.39 2.30
CA ALA A 234 14.35 3.08 2.62
C ALA A 234 13.22 3.20 3.65
N SER A 235 12.08 2.65 3.32
CA SER A 235 10.91 2.64 4.19
C SER A 235 10.07 1.40 3.86
N PRO A 236 9.73 0.55 4.85
CA PRO A 236 9.05 -0.71 4.58
C PRO A 236 7.84 -0.60 3.66
N PRO A 237 6.89 0.35 3.83
CA PRO A 237 5.75 0.48 2.93
C PRO A 237 6.12 0.79 1.48
N PHE A 238 7.17 1.63 1.26
CA PHE A 238 7.63 1.92 -0.09
C PHE A 238 8.45 0.79 -0.70
N GLU A 239 9.19 0.02 0.10
CA GLU A 239 9.89 -1.16 -0.38
C GLU A 239 8.91 -2.23 -0.88
N GLU A 240 7.80 -2.46 -0.17
CA GLU A 240 6.70 -3.35 -0.60
C GLU A 240 6.04 -2.86 -1.90
N LEU A 241 5.76 -1.56 -1.99
CA LEU A 241 5.24 -0.95 -3.21
C LEU A 241 6.19 -1.13 -4.40
N CYS A 242 7.47 -0.85 -4.20
CA CYS A 242 8.51 -0.90 -5.25
C CYS A 242 8.82 -2.34 -5.69
N GLU A 243 8.75 -3.32 -4.77
CA GLU A 243 8.92 -4.75 -5.09
C GLU A 243 7.89 -5.24 -6.11
N GLU A 244 6.65 -4.80 -5.99
CA GLU A 244 5.57 -5.15 -6.91
C GLU A 244 5.61 -4.35 -8.22
N LEU A 245 6.04 -3.09 -8.17
CA LEU A 245 6.10 -2.23 -9.35
C LEU A 245 7.29 -2.53 -10.27
N PHE A 246 8.47 -2.82 -9.71
CA PHE A 246 9.71 -2.95 -10.48
C PHE A 246 10.08 -4.40 -10.72
N ILE A 247 10.01 -4.85 -11.96
CA ILE A 247 10.32 -6.25 -12.33
C ILE A 247 11.71 -6.73 -11.89
N ASN A 248 12.62 -5.81 -11.65
CA ASN A 248 14.01 -6.09 -11.25
C ASN A 248 14.36 -5.57 -9.85
N TYR A 249 13.38 -5.28 -9.00
CA TYR A 249 13.59 -4.80 -7.63
C TYR A 249 14.60 -5.68 -6.87
N GLN A 250 14.47 -7.01 -6.95
CA GLN A 250 15.35 -7.97 -6.27
C GLN A 250 16.83 -7.84 -6.66
N SER A 251 17.14 -7.22 -7.78
CA SER A 251 18.54 -6.94 -8.18
C SER A 251 19.18 -5.81 -7.36
N TYR A 252 18.34 -4.94 -6.77
CA TYR A 252 18.74 -3.81 -5.94
C TYR A 252 18.52 -4.09 -4.43
N ALA A 253 17.64 -5.04 -4.09
CA ALA A 253 17.35 -5.42 -2.70
C ALA A 253 18.58 -5.72 -1.83
N PRO A 254 19.69 -6.37 -2.32
CA PRO A 254 20.90 -6.54 -1.53
C PRO A 254 21.58 -5.22 -1.16
N THR A 255 21.33 -4.17 -1.91
CA THR A 255 21.85 -2.82 -1.65
C THR A 255 21.10 -2.18 -0.47
N ILE A 256 19.82 -2.51 -0.33
CA ILE A 256 18.92 -2.03 0.74
C ILE A 256 19.08 -2.92 1.98
N LYS A 257 19.30 -4.22 1.82
CA LYS A 257 19.55 -5.17 2.92
C LYS A 257 20.84 -4.80 3.66
N GLY A 258 20.69 -4.26 4.85
CA GLY A 258 21.79 -3.78 5.71
C GLY A 258 21.72 -2.28 5.98
N ALA A 259 20.78 -1.56 5.34
CA ALA A 259 20.30 -0.33 5.92
C ALA A 259 19.66 -0.64 7.29
N PRO A 260 19.87 0.15 8.35
CA PRO A 260 19.07 0.05 9.53
C PRO A 260 17.61 0.13 9.10
N GLN A 261 16.75 -0.76 9.62
CA GLN A 261 15.31 -0.55 9.50
C GLN A 261 15.01 0.73 10.27
N LEU A 262 14.80 1.82 9.55
CA LEU A 262 14.40 3.08 10.15
C LEU A 262 12.95 2.97 10.59
N PRO A 263 12.56 3.59 11.71
CA PRO A 263 11.16 3.78 12.04
C PRO A 263 10.41 4.44 10.89
N ILE A 264 9.11 4.19 10.80
CA ILE A 264 8.26 4.85 9.80
C ILE A 264 8.08 6.31 10.18
N GLY A 265 8.57 7.24 9.37
CA GLY A 265 8.39 8.67 9.58
C GLY A 265 6.93 9.09 9.33
N TYR A 266 6.32 9.80 10.28
CA TYR A 266 4.95 10.26 10.21
C TYR A 266 4.86 11.76 10.51
N LEU A 267 4.60 12.56 9.47
CA LEU A 267 4.53 14.01 9.59
C LEU A 267 3.07 14.48 9.61
N ILE A 268 2.68 15.18 10.67
CA ILE A 268 1.36 15.81 10.80
C ILE A 268 1.51 17.32 10.60
N ILE A 269 0.86 17.86 9.58
CA ILE A 269 0.75 19.30 9.35
C ILE A 269 -0.61 19.76 9.88
N THR A 270 -0.62 20.70 10.84
CA THR A 270 -1.86 21.14 11.48
C THR A 270 -1.81 22.59 11.94
N LEU A 271 -2.95 23.13 12.39
CA LEU A 271 -2.98 24.43 13.03
C LEU A 271 -2.49 24.33 14.49
N ASN A 272 -1.87 25.39 14.99
CA ASN A 272 -1.49 25.51 16.40
C ASN A 272 -2.68 25.33 17.37
N SER A 273 -3.89 25.71 16.96
CA SER A 273 -5.11 25.51 17.76
C SER A 273 -5.63 24.05 17.75
N PHE A 274 -5.24 23.25 16.78
CA PHE A 274 -5.63 21.84 16.65
C PHE A 274 -4.58 20.89 17.22
N ALA A 275 -3.29 21.29 17.23
CA ALA A 275 -2.17 20.46 17.69
C ALA A 275 -2.41 19.83 19.08
N PRO A 276 -2.91 20.52 20.11
CA PRO A 276 -3.17 19.89 21.41
C PRO A 276 -4.24 18.80 21.39
N LEU A 277 -5.11 18.77 20.37
CA LEU A 277 -6.17 17.76 20.21
C LEU A 277 -5.65 16.48 19.58
N LEU A 278 -4.43 16.47 19.10
CA LEU A 278 -3.78 15.33 18.44
C LEU A 278 -2.92 14.50 19.39
N ASN A 279 -2.78 14.91 20.66
CA ASN A 279 -1.87 14.25 21.61
C ASN A 279 -2.10 12.74 21.72
N ASP A 280 -3.36 12.30 21.83
CA ASP A 280 -3.69 10.87 21.93
C ASP A 280 -3.35 10.12 20.64
N LEU A 281 -3.53 10.76 19.47
CA LEU A 281 -3.13 10.19 18.18
C LEU A 281 -1.60 10.09 18.07
N VAL A 282 -0.89 11.14 18.46
CA VAL A 282 0.58 11.18 18.48
C VAL A 282 1.11 10.09 19.39
N GLU A 283 0.61 9.99 20.63
CA GLU A 283 1.01 8.93 21.57
C GLU A 283 0.75 7.55 21.00
N TRP A 284 -0.44 7.32 20.43
CA TRP A 284 -0.78 6.04 19.83
C TRP A 284 0.15 5.68 18.66
N LYS A 285 0.32 6.58 17.69
CA LYS A 285 1.18 6.32 16.53
C LYS A 285 2.64 6.11 16.94
N THR A 286 3.14 6.86 17.96
CA THR A 286 4.49 6.66 18.49
C THR A 286 4.63 5.27 19.12
N LYS A 287 3.70 4.87 19.97
CA LYS A 287 3.72 3.54 20.59
C LYS A 287 3.48 2.41 19.58
N LYS A 288 2.78 2.68 18.48
CA LYS A 288 2.66 1.76 17.34
C LYS A 288 3.98 1.56 16.59
N GLY A 289 4.94 2.51 16.71
CA GLY A 289 6.28 2.41 16.10
C GLY A 289 6.54 3.42 15.00
N PHE A 290 5.80 4.51 14.96
CA PHE A 290 6.01 5.60 14.00
C PHE A 290 6.77 6.75 14.66
N GLU A 291 7.77 7.29 13.97
CA GLU A 291 8.45 8.55 14.40
C GLU A 291 7.56 9.72 14.01
N VAL A 292 6.82 10.24 14.99
CA VAL A 292 5.78 11.25 14.76
C VAL A 292 6.31 12.66 14.99
N THR A 293 6.19 13.51 13.98
CA THR A 293 6.45 14.96 14.10
C THR A 293 5.18 15.74 13.79
N VAL A 294 4.85 16.70 14.67
CA VAL A 294 3.75 17.65 14.47
C VAL A 294 4.31 19.01 14.08
N ALA A 295 3.96 19.49 12.88
CA ALA A 295 4.36 20.79 12.37
C ALA A 295 3.16 21.75 12.35
N GLU A 296 3.31 22.89 12.97
CA GLU A 296 2.21 23.82 13.21
C GLU A 296 2.21 24.98 12.20
N VAL A 297 1.08 25.18 11.54
CA VAL A 297 0.79 26.42 10.81
C VAL A 297 0.29 27.47 11.83
N PRO A 298 0.84 28.67 11.89
CA PRO A 298 1.71 29.33 10.91
C PRO A 298 3.23 29.24 11.17
N ALA A 299 3.70 28.44 12.12
CA ALA A 299 5.14 28.38 12.47
C ALA A 299 6.01 27.98 11.28
N ILE A 300 5.52 27.06 10.43
CA ILE A 300 6.18 26.59 9.20
C ILE A 300 5.81 27.42 7.95
N GLY A 301 5.03 28.53 8.12
CA GLY A 301 4.45 29.31 7.06
C GLY A 301 2.96 29.01 6.83
N VAL A 302 2.31 29.79 5.96
CA VAL A 302 0.85 29.69 5.70
C VAL A 302 0.53 29.44 4.21
N SER A 303 1.47 29.69 3.32
CA SER A 303 1.28 29.41 1.91
C SER A 303 1.54 27.93 1.60
N LYS A 304 0.97 27.44 0.53
CA LYS A 304 1.25 26.06 0.09
C LYS A 304 2.73 25.87 -0.28
N GLU A 305 3.39 26.92 -0.72
CA GLU A 305 4.81 26.93 -1.03
C GLU A 305 5.67 26.83 0.24
N ASP A 306 5.31 27.52 1.32
CA ASP A 306 6.01 27.43 2.62
C ASP A 306 5.86 26.02 3.19
N ILE A 307 4.63 25.49 3.21
CA ILE A 307 4.35 24.13 3.72
C ILE A 307 5.10 23.09 2.90
N LYS A 308 5.10 23.23 1.56
CA LYS A 308 5.86 22.35 0.66
C LYS A 308 7.36 22.41 0.96
N GLY A 309 7.92 23.61 1.13
CA GLY A 309 9.33 23.79 1.46
C GLY A 309 9.71 23.13 2.80
N TYR A 310 8.81 23.15 3.79
CA TYR A 310 9.03 22.44 5.05
C TYR A 310 9.03 20.91 4.87
N ILE A 311 8.11 20.38 4.05
CA ILE A 311 8.05 18.94 3.74
C ILE A 311 9.30 18.50 2.94
N GLU A 312 9.77 19.31 1.99
CA GLU A 312 11.02 19.08 1.24
C GLU A 312 12.22 19.06 2.18
N GLU A 313 12.31 20.03 3.11
CA GLU A 313 13.37 20.04 4.11
C GLU A 313 13.34 18.80 5.01
N ALA A 314 12.15 18.37 5.45
CA ALA A 314 11.97 17.16 6.24
C ALA A 314 12.40 15.90 5.46
N TYR A 315 12.00 15.79 4.19
CA TYR A 315 12.35 14.67 3.32
C TYR A 315 13.86 14.60 3.06
N ASP A 316 14.50 15.75 2.74
CA ASP A 316 15.89 15.79 2.32
C ASP A 316 16.88 15.73 3.48
N ASN A 317 16.53 16.26 4.68
CA ASN A 317 17.50 16.54 5.72
C ASN A 317 17.27 15.85 7.08
N TRP A 318 16.05 15.35 7.37
CA TRP A 318 15.81 14.64 8.64
C TRP A 318 16.46 13.25 8.62
N ASP A 319 16.86 12.77 9.78
CA ASP A 319 17.44 11.42 9.92
C ASP A 319 16.44 10.33 9.47
N ILE A 320 15.15 10.56 9.78
CA ILE A 320 14.03 9.71 9.36
C ILE A 320 13.11 10.53 8.46
N PRO A 321 13.22 10.41 7.14
CA PRO A 321 12.34 11.10 6.20
C PRO A 321 10.88 10.66 6.37
N PRO A 322 9.90 11.56 6.28
CA PRO A 322 8.50 11.19 6.36
C PRO A 322 8.12 10.12 5.33
N THR A 323 7.44 9.07 5.77
CA THR A 323 6.78 8.08 4.91
C THR A 323 5.33 8.48 4.66
N TYR A 324 4.66 8.96 5.71
CA TYR A 324 3.30 9.44 5.67
C TYR A 324 3.21 10.92 6.02
N VAL A 325 2.34 11.64 5.31
CA VAL A 325 2.01 13.05 5.60
C VAL A 325 0.51 13.16 5.80
N LEU A 326 0.10 13.57 7.00
CA LEU A 326 -1.29 13.83 7.35
C LEU A 326 -1.54 15.33 7.50
N PHE A 327 -2.45 15.87 6.68
CA PHE A 327 -2.90 17.25 6.77
C PHE A 327 -4.15 17.32 7.67
N VAL A 328 -4.06 17.94 8.85
CA VAL A 328 -5.20 18.13 9.76
C VAL A 328 -5.67 19.56 9.69
N GLY A 329 -6.65 19.81 8.85
CA GLY A 329 -7.22 21.13 8.56
C GLY A 329 -7.83 21.20 7.15
N ASP A 330 -8.90 21.98 7.04
CA ASP A 330 -9.54 22.29 5.76
C ASP A 330 -8.69 23.27 4.94
N VAL A 331 -9.02 23.45 3.66
CA VAL A 331 -8.30 24.28 2.69
C VAL A 331 -8.16 25.76 3.09
N GLY A 332 -9.05 26.25 3.94
CA GLY A 332 -8.94 27.57 4.54
C GLY A 332 -7.75 27.74 5.50
N TYR A 333 -7.19 26.65 5.97
CA TYR A 333 -6.07 26.57 6.91
C TYR A 333 -4.80 26.02 6.28
N ILE A 334 -4.95 24.90 5.56
CA ILE A 334 -3.87 24.23 4.81
C ILE A 334 -4.27 24.23 3.34
N PRO A 335 -3.78 25.21 2.55
CA PRO A 335 -4.20 25.39 1.15
C PRO A 335 -3.96 24.12 0.32
N HIS A 336 -4.80 23.82 -0.64
CA HIS A 336 -4.56 22.78 -1.64
C HIS A 336 -3.71 23.28 -2.81
N TRP A 337 -3.09 22.38 -3.52
CA TRP A 337 -2.52 22.65 -4.83
C TRP A 337 -3.59 22.49 -5.93
N THR A 338 -3.33 23.07 -7.08
CA THR A 338 -4.09 22.79 -8.30
C THR A 338 -3.32 21.76 -9.10
N GLY A 339 -3.96 20.65 -9.42
CA GLY A 339 -3.38 19.59 -10.22
C GLY A 339 -2.96 20.06 -11.61
N SER A 340 -1.80 19.62 -12.05
CA SER A 340 -1.22 20.04 -13.34
C SER A 340 -2.00 19.52 -14.54
N TYR A 341 -2.65 18.38 -14.38
CA TYR A 341 -3.41 17.70 -15.43
C TYR A 341 -4.92 17.79 -15.23
N SER A 342 -5.38 17.74 -13.97
CA SER A 342 -6.81 17.80 -13.64
C SER A 342 -7.34 19.23 -13.54
N SER A 343 -6.49 20.20 -13.21
CA SER A 343 -6.87 21.58 -12.88
C SER A 343 -7.83 21.68 -11.69
N THR A 344 -7.85 20.69 -10.80
CA THR A 344 -8.69 20.62 -9.60
C THR A 344 -7.82 20.51 -8.34
N ALA A 345 -8.45 20.49 -7.15
CA ALA A 345 -7.74 20.38 -5.89
C ALA A 345 -6.98 19.06 -5.77
N THR A 346 -5.74 19.14 -5.31
CA THR A 346 -4.89 18.00 -5.04
C THR A 346 -3.92 18.28 -3.90
N ASP A 347 -3.62 17.25 -3.10
CA ASP A 347 -2.54 17.28 -2.12
C ASP A 347 -1.26 16.57 -2.63
N LEU A 348 -1.32 15.96 -3.81
CA LEU A 348 -0.19 15.25 -4.42
C LEU A 348 1.08 16.11 -4.53
N ASN A 349 0.93 17.39 -4.89
CA ASN A 349 2.07 18.26 -5.08
C ASN A 349 2.87 18.54 -3.80
N TYR A 350 2.29 18.32 -2.61
CA TYR A 350 3.03 18.41 -1.35
C TYR A 350 4.05 17.29 -1.17
N VAL A 351 3.84 16.14 -1.80
CA VAL A 351 4.60 14.92 -1.57
C VAL A 351 5.40 14.42 -2.78
N LYS A 352 5.49 15.22 -3.84
CA LYS A 352 6.35 14.94 -5.01
C LYS A 352 7.66 15.69 -4.85
N MET A 353 8.80 15.02 -4.80
CA MET A 353 10.12 15.62 -4.55
C MET A 353 10.95 15.78 -5.82
N ASP A 354 10.82 14.86 -6.78
CA ASP A 354 11.70 14.74 -7.94
C ASP A 354 11.20 15.44 -9.20
N GLY A 355 10.10 16.19 -9.11
CA GLY A 355 9.53 16.96 -10.21
C GLY A 355 8.78 16.18 -11.26
N ASP A 356 8.52 14.91 -11.01
CA ASP A 356 7.72 14.03 -11.85
C ASP A 356 6.24 13.97 -11.41
N ALA A 357 5.52 12.90 -11.75
CA ALA A 357 4.10 12.75 -11.42
C ALA A 357 3.84 11.81 -10.23
N PHE A 358 4.89 11.22 -9.65
CA PHE A 358 4.77 10.19 -8.63
C PHE A 358 4.97 10.76 -7.23
N ALA A 359 4.34 10.12 -6.24
CA ALA A 359 4.48 10.51 -4.85
C ALA A 359 5.70 9.84 -4.21
N ASP A 360 6.43 10.59 -3.38
CA ASP A 360 7.56 10.11 -2.58
C ASP A 360 7.19 9.89 -1.11
N MET A 361 5.98 10.27 -0.74
CA MET A 361 5.34 10.04 0.56
C MET A 361 3.85 9.77 0.34
N PHE A 362 3.26 8.91 1.15
CA PHE A 362 1.82 8.72 1.17
C PHE A 362 1.14 9.88 1.89
N ARG A 363 -0.03 10.28 1.44
CA ARG A 363 -0.72 11.48 1.92
C ARG A 363 -2.18 11.24 2.21
N GLY A 364 -2.69 11.97 3.20
CA GLY A 364 -4.11 12.04 3.50
C GLY A 364 -4.47 13.34 4.20
N ARG A 365 -5.74 13.67 4.19
CA ARG A 365 -6.26 14.90 4.79
C ARG A 365 -7.43 14.60 5.72
N LEU A 366 -7.39 15.15 6.93
CA LEU A 366 -8.54 15.30 7.82
C LEU A 366 -9.07 16.73 7.64
N PRO A 367 -10.13 16.95 6.85
CA PRO A 367 -10.55 18.29 6.42
C PRO A 367 -11.34 19.02 7.52
N ALA A 368 -10.71 19.25 8.66
CA ALA A 368 -11.32 19.85 9.85
C ALA A 368 -11.48 21.36 9.69
N GLN A 369 -12.69 21.87 9.95
CA GLN A 369 -12.99 23.31 9.97
C GLN A 369 -12.99 23.90 11.38
N ASN A 370 -13.05 23.06 12.39
CA ASN A 370 -13.11 23.44 13.80
C ASN A 370 -12.67 22.27 14.72
N THR A 371 -12.58 22.53 16.00
CA THR A 371 -12.15 21.56 17.00
C THR A 371 -13.09 20.36 17.17
N LEU A 372 -14.39 20.51 16.87
CA LEU A 372 -15.33 19.39 16.92
C LEU A 372 -15.06 18.40 15.79
N ASP A 373 -14.75 18.89 14.59
CA ASP A 373 -14.37 18.03 13.46
C ASP A 373 -13.08 17.27 13.78
N VAL A 374 -12.06 17.94 14.34
CA VAL A 374 -10.80 17.28 14.77
C VAL A 374 -11.11 16.16 15.76
N ASN A 375 -11.81 16.50 16.86
CA ASN A 375 -12.12 15.51 17.89
C ASN A 375 -12.92 14.34 17.35
N ALA A 376 -13.90 14.58 16.46
CA ALA A 376 -14.72 13.52 15.86
C ALA A 376 -13.88 12.57 15.02
N MET A 377 -12.99 13.10 14.16
CA MET A 377 -12.15 12.28 13.29
C MET A 377 -11.07 11.54 14.09
N ILE A 378 -10.40 12.20 15.03
CA ILE A 378 -9.39 11.56 15.89
C ILE A 378 -9.99 10.46 16.75
N ALA A 379 -11.16 10.67 17.35
CA ALA A 379 -11.84 9.63 18.12
C ALA A 379 -12.15 8.38 17.29
N LYS A 380 -12.60 8.55 16.03
CA LYS A 380 -12.83 7.44 15.11
C LYS A 380 -11.54 6.72 14.75
N LEU A 381 -10.45 7.45 14.45
CA LEU A 381 -9.14 6.88 14.13
C LEU A 381 -8.62 6.01 15.28
N LEU A 382 -8.63 6.55 16.50
CA LEU A 382 -8.18 5.82 17.69
C LEU A 382 -9.01 4.57 17.96
N TYR A 383 -10.33 4.66 17.78
CA TYR A 383 -11.20 3.50 17.94
C TYR A 383 -10.98 2.46 16.84
N TYR A 384 -10.86 2.88 15.59
CA TYR A 384 -10.67 1.98 14.44
C TYR A 384 -9.38 1.14 14.57
N GLU A 385 -8.29 1.75 15.02
CA GLU A 385 -7.02 1.05 15.24
C GLU A 385 -6.98 0.28 16.60
N ASN A 386 -7.91 0.56 17.51
CA ASN A 386 -8.00 -0.08 18.83
C ASN A 386 -9.46 -0.40 19.19
N PRO A 387 -10.16 -1.19 18.41
CA PRO A 387 -11.56 -1.49 18.66
C PRO A 387 -11.75 -2.26 19.97
N THR A 388 -12.79 -1.92 20.71
CA THR A 388 -13.12 -2.52 22.01
C THR A 388 -14.47 -3.25 22.02
N ALA A 389 -15.20 -3.23 20.87
CA ALA A 389 -16.44 -3.97 20.72
C ALA A 389 -16.22 -5.47 20.79
N ALA A 390 -17.22 -6.19 21.28
CA ALA A 390 -17.18 -7.65 21.32
C ALA A 390 -17.56 -8.30 19.97
N ASP A 391 -18.23 -7.54 19.12
CA ASP A 391 -18.65 -7.96 17.76
C ASP A 391 -17.86 -7.16 16.73
N LEU A 392 -16.99 -7.85 16.00
CA LEU A 392 -16.09 -7.30 14.99
C LEU A 392 -16.36 -7.92 13.60
N ASP A 393 -17.48 -8.65 13.43
CA ASP A 393 -17.84 -9.32 12.18
C ASP A 393 -18.01 -8.33 11.02
N TRP A 394 -18.36 -7.06 11.30
CA TRP A 394 -18.48 -6.01 10.31
C TRP A 394 -17.19 -5.77 9.50
N MET A 395 -16.05 -6.07 10.08
CA MET A 395 -14.73 -5.91 9.45
C MET A 395 -14.54 -6.85 8.24
N GLY A 396 -15.27 -7.96 8.19
CA GLY A 396 -15.32 -8.90 7.06
C GLY A 396 -16.40 -8.60 6.03
N ASN A 397 -17.11 -7.45 6.10
CA ASN A 397 -18.28 -7.17 5.28
C ASN A 397 -18.06 -5.97 4.36
N ALA A 398 -18.56 -6.05 3.13
CA ALA A 398 -18.50 -4.96 2.15
C ALA A 398 -19.87 -4.64 1.55
N CYS A 399 -20.04 -3.42 1.03
CA CYS A 399 -21.23 -2.98 0.32
C CYS A 399 -20.84 -2.39 -1.04
N PHE A 400 -21.47 -2.87 -2.11
CA PHE A 400 -21.21 -2.43 -3.49
C PHE A 400 -22.46 -1.82 -4.11
N ILE A 401 -22.34 -0.59 -4.62
CA ILE A 401 -23.44 0.18 -5.19
C ILE A 401 -23.07 0.58 -6.63
N ALA A 402 -23.86 0.17 -7.62
CA ALA A 402 -23.56 0.40 -9.03
C ALA A 402 -24.69 1.08 -9.80
N SER A 403 -24.31 2.02 -10.68
CA SER A 403 -25.13 2.54 -11.76
C SER A 403 -25.38 1.48 -12.84
N ASP A 404 -26.49 1.60 -13.57
CA ASP A 404 -26.83 0.79 -14.74
C ASP A 404 -26.37 1.39 -16.08
N ASP A 405 -25.67 2.51 -16.05
CA ASP A 405 -25.13 3.20 -17.21
C ASP A 405 -23.94 2.47 -17.87
N ALA A 406 -23.49 3.00 -19.02
CA ALA A 406 -22.32 2.51 -19.77
C ALA A 406 -22.34 0.99 -20.00
N GLY A 407 -23.51 0.42 -20.28
CA GLY A 407 -23.67 -1.02 -20.52
C GLY A 407 -23.42 -1.87 -19.29
N LEU A 408 -23.77 -1.39 -18.11
CA LEU A 408 -23.58 -2.05 -16.81
C LEU A 408 -22.10 -2.20 -16.42
N MET A 409 -21.24 -1.27 -16.80
CA MET A 409 -19.80 -1.35 -16.54
C MET A 409 -19.55 -1.43 -15.03
N ALA A 410 -20.14 -0.54 -14.23
CA ALA A 410 -19.99 -0.52 -12.78
C ALA A 410 -20.39 -1.86 -12.14
N GLU A 411 -21.57 -2.40 -12.48
CA GLU A 411 -22.01 -3.69 -11.96
C GLU A 411 -21.06 -4.84 -12.34
N ARG A 412 -20.57 -4.85 -13.58
CA ARG A 412 -19.60 -5.87 -14.01
C ARG A 412 -18.27 -5.76 -13.27
N THR A 413 -17.79 -4.57 -13.04
CA THR A 413 -16.57 -4.31 -12.28
C THR A 413 -16.70 -4.80 -10.83
N HIS A 414 -17.78 -4.41 -10.15
CA HIS A 414 -18.06 -4.88 -8.79
C HIS A 414 -18.18 -6.40 -8.71
N ARG A 415 -18.90 -7.04 -9.64
CA ARG A 415 -18.99 -8.51 -9.69
C ARG A 415 -17.63 -9.17 -9.89
N TYR A 416 -16.77 -8.59 -10.75
CA TYR A 416 -15.41 -9.07 -10.95
C TYR A 416 -14.60 -8.98 -9.63
N VAL A 417 -14.65 -7.85 -8.97
CA VAL A 417 -13.95 -7.60 -7.70
C VAL A 417 -14.42 -8.56 -6.62
N ILE A 418 -15.74 -8.69 -6.43
CA ILE A 418 -16.32 -9.60 -5.45
C ILE A 418 -15.86 -11.04 -5.68
N GLN A 419 -15.95 -11.52 -6.93
CA GLN A 419 -15.65 -12.92 -7.26
C GLN A 419 -14.17 -13.25 -7.21
N ASN A 420 -13.29 -12.31 -7.57
CA ASN A 420 -11.86 -12.59 -7.68
C ASN A 420 -11.05 -12.23 -6.43
N TYR A 421 -11.57 -11.34 -5.59
CA TYR A 421 -10.85 -10.83 -4.42
C TYR A 421 -11.59 -11.08 -3.09
N LEU A 422 -12.85 -10.65 -2.95
CA LEU A 422 -13.53 -10.74 -1.67
C LEU A 422 -13.95 -12.17 -1.31
N VAL A 423 -14.56 -12.89 -2.25
CA VAL A 423 -14.98 -14.28 -2.02
C VAL A 423 -13.79 -15.19 -1.67
N PRO A 424 -12.63 -15.13 -2.37
CA PRO A 424 -11.44 -15.89 -1.96
C PRO A 424 -10.91 -15.50 -0.58
N ALA A 425 -11.05 -14.23 -0.17
CA ALA A 425 -10.66 -13.74 1.16
C ALA A 425 -11.69 -14.07 2.26
N GLY A 426 -12.83 -14.67 1.92
CA GLY A 426 -13.88 -14.99 2.89
C GLY A 426 -14.76 -13.81 3.30
N MET A 427 -14.66 -12.65 2.62
CA MET A 427 -15.50 -11.49 2.91
C MET A 427 -16.90 -11.64 2.34
N GLU A 428 -17.89 -11.18 3.10
CA GLU A 428 -19.27 -11.08 2.63
C GLU A 428 -19.52 -9.76 1.91
N SER A 429 -20.44 -9.76 0.93
CA SER A 429 -20.71 -8.58 0.11
C SER A 429 -22.19 -8.40 -0.13
N ASP A 430 -22.72 -7.26 0.30
CA ASP A 430 -24.04 -6.78 -0.12
C ASP A 430 -23.92 -6.01 -1.43
N THR A 431 -24.96 -6.11 -2.27
CA THR A 431 -24.97 -5.47 -3.58
C THR A 431 -26.27 -4.73 -3.84
N ILE A 432 -26.17 -3.47 -4.24
CA ILE A 432 -27.29 -2.58 -4.53
C ILE A 432 -27.14 -2.07 -5.96
N TRP A 433 -27.99 -2.56 -6.86
CA TRP A 433 -27.92 -2.25 -8.28
C TRP A 433 -29.04 -1.31 -8.71
N ASP A 434 -28.70 -0.18 -9.34
CA ASP A 434 -29.67 0.77 -9.91
C ASP A 434 -30.62 0.07 -10.90
N ARG A 435 -30.09 -0.81 -11.75
CA ARG A 435 -30.84 -1.62 -12.71
C ARG A 435 -32.01 -2.42 -12.10
N THR A 436 -31.88 -2.86 -10.86
CA THR A 436 -32.92 -3.62 -10.16
C THR A 436 -33.82 -2.75 -9.28
N GLY A 437 -33.66 -1.43 -9.38
CA GLY A 437 -34.42 -0.44 -8.62
C GLY A 437 -33.90 -0.29 -7.19
N GLY A 438 -32.57 -0.20 -7.02
CA GLY A 438 -31.94 0.09 -5.73
C GLY A 438 -32.43 1.40 -5.12
N TYR A 439 -32.58 1.44 -3.81
CA TYR A 439 -33.13 2.60 -3.09
C TYR A 439 -32.15 3.17 -2.06
N THR A 440 -32.27 4.45 -1.79
CA THR A 440 -31.52 5.18 -0.76
C THR A 440 -31.52 4.48 0.62
N TYR A 441 -32.67 3.92 1.03
CA TYR A 441 -32.77 3.23 2.32
C TYR A 441 -31.95 1.95 2.37
N GLU A 442 -31.77 1.25 1.24
CA GLU A 442 -30.94 0.04 1.19
C GLU A 442 -29.46 0.36 1.44
N ILE A 443 -28.98 1.51 0.93
CA ILE A 443 -27.62 2.00 1.27
C ILE A 443 -27.54 2.32 2.76
N THR A 444 -28.56 3.00 3.30
CA THR A 444 -28.60 3.35 4.73
C THR A 444 -28.58 2.09 5.61
N ASP A 445 -29.43 1.11 5.29
CA ASP A 445 -29.51 -0.15 6.03
C ASP A 445 -28.22 -0.97 5.90
N CYS A 446 -27.62 -1.01 4.68
CA CYS A 446 -26.38 -1.69 4.42
C CYS A 446 -25.22 -1.12 5.26
N VAL A 447 -25.03 0.21 5.27
CA VAL A 447 -24.00 0.87 6.05
C VAL A 447 -24.23 0.72 7.55
N ASN A 448 -25.51 0.87 7.99
CA ASN A 448 -25.87 0.73 9.40
C ASN A 448 -25.76 -0.71 9.93
N ALA A 449 -25.66 -1.69 9.06
CA ALA A 449 -25.41 -3.09 9.41
C ALA A 449 -23.91 -3.42 9.57
N GLY A 450 -23.03 -2.40 9.54
CA GLY A 450 -21.58 -2.54 9.68
C GLY A 450 -20.88 -3.03 8.42
N LYS A 451 -19.94 -2.24 7.93
CA LYS A 451 -19.11 -2.56 6.77
C LYS A 451 -17.68 -2.04 6.95
N SER A 452 -16.69 -2.80 6.50
CA SER A 452 -15.32 -2.31 6.38
C SER A 452 -15.11 -1.53 5.08
N ILE A 453 -15.83 -1.89 4.01
CA ILE A 453 -15.72 -1.26 2.69
C ILE A 453 -17.12 -0.88 2.18
N VAL A 454 -17.26 0.35 1.68
CA VAL A 454 -18.40 0.79 0.87
C VAL A 454 -17.87 1.29 -0.46
N CYS A 455 -18.18 0.60 -1.54
CA CYS A 455 -17.70 0.92 -2.89
C CYS A 455 -18.86 1.34 -3.79
N TYR A 456 -18.77 2.54 -4.34
CA TYR A 456 -19.72 3.10 -5.29
C TYR A 456 -19.09 3.37 -6.64
N SER A 457 -19.76 3.00 -7.73
CA SER A 457 -19.37 3.36 -9.08
C SER A 457 -20.57 3.83 -9.89
N GLY A 458 -20.55 5.11 -10.29
CA GLY A 458 -21.64 5.75 -11.03
C GLY A 458 -21.48 7.26 -11.13
N HIS A 459 -22.59 7.94 -11.46
CA HIS A 459 -22.61 9.41 -11.49
C HIS A 459 -22.52 10.01 -10.10
N GLY A 460 -21.83 11.15 -9.99
CA GLY A 460 -21.67 11.89 -8.75
C GLY A 460 -21.76 13.39 -8.91
N SER A 461 -21.89 14.03 -7.78
CA SER A 461 -21.85 15.48 -7.61
C SER A 461 -21.05 15.83 -6.35
N THR A 462 -20.78 17.11 -6.15
CA THR A 462 -20.15 17.58 -4.90
C THR A 462 -20.97 17.30 -3.64
N SER A 463 -22.26 16.95 -3.77
CA SER A 463 -23.16 16.71 -2.65
C SER A 463 -23.67 15.26 -2.52
N GLY A 464 -23.26 14.35 -3.42
CA GLY A 464 -23.69 12.94 -3.32
C GLY A 464 -23.59 12.14 -4.59
N TRP A 465 -23.96 10.86 -4.48
CA TRP A 465 -24.15 9.90 -5.55
C TRP A 465 -25.52 10.10 -6.23
N ALA A 466 -25.59 9.90 -7.53
CA ALA A 466 -26.80 10.13 -8.31
C ALA A 466 -27.56 8.85 -8.66
N CYS A 467 -26.84 7.78 -9.02
CA CYS A 467 -27.45 6.48 -9.32
C CYS A 467 -27.57 5.69 -8.01
N VAL A 468 -28.77 5.27 -7.65
CA VAL A 468 -29.16 4.99 -6.27
C VAL A 468 -28.84 6.21 -5.40
N PRO A 469 -29.69 7.26 -5.44
CA PRO A 469 -29.33 8.56 -4.87
C PRO A 469 -28.97 8.49 -3.38
N PHE A 470 -27.79 9.03 -3.03
CA PHE A 470 -27.33 9.10 -1.65
C PHE A 470 -26.52 10.39 -1.45
N ASN A 471 -27.02 11.29 -0.62
CA ASN A 471 -26.47 12.62 -0.47
C ASN A 471 -25.98 12.91 0.96
N GLN A 472 -25.42 14.11 1.18
CA GLN A 472 -24.92 14.55 2.47
C GLN A 472 -25.95 14.42 3.61
N SER A 473 -27.26 14.64 3.34
CA SER A 473 -28.31 14.47 4.35
C SER A 473 -28.48 13.01 4.76
N ASN A 474 -28.35 12.09 3.80
CA ASN A 474 -28.39 10.66 4.07
C ASN A 474 -27.19 10.22 4.91
N VAL A 475 -25.96 10.70 4.58
CA VAL A 475 -24.76 10.44 5.39
C VAL A 475 -24.96 10.93 6.82
N ARG A 476 -25.50 12.14 7.01
CA ARG A 476 -25.78 12.69 8.35
C ARG A 476 -26.83 11.89 9.11
N SER A 477 -27.68 11.10 8.44
CA SER A 477 -28.70 10.25 9.05
C SER A 477 -28.21 8.84 9.40
N LEU A 478 -27.01 8.45 9.01
CA LEU A 478 -26.43 7.14 9.32
C LEU A 478 -26.37 6.89 10.82
N SER A 479 -26.40 5.60 11.20
CA SER A 479 -26.38 5.13 12.58
C SER A 479 -25.53 3.83 12.65
N ASN A 480 -24.27 3.95 12.34
CA ASN A 480 -23.26 2.90 12.39
C ASN A 480 -22.14 3.27 13.39
N PRO A 481 -22.45 3.39 14.69
CA PRO A 481 -21.43 3.72 15.69
C PRO A 481 -20.39 2.60 15.76
N ASP A 482 -19.12 3.00 15.79
CA ASP A 482 -17.97 2.09 15.93
C ASP A 482 -17.71 1.13 14.75
N GLU A 483 -18.48 1.24 13.67
CA GLU A 483 -18.39 0.42 12.46
C GLU A 483 -18.14 1.31 11.24
N TYR A 484 -16.90 1.83 11.13
CA TYR A 484 -16.55 2.89 10.19
C TYR A 484 -15.91 2.35 8.90
N PRO A 485 -16.62 2.33 7.75
CA PRO A 485 -16.05 1.85 6.49
C PRO A 485 -15.01 2.79 5.89
N LEU A 486 -14.10 2.22 5.09
CA LEU A 486 -13.47 2.94 4.00
C LEU A 486 -14.48 3.10 2.86
N VAL A 487 -14.73 4.34 2.46
CA VAL A 487 -15.63 4.64 1.33
C VAL A 487 -14.81 4.87 0.06
N LEU A 488 -15.01 4.04 -0.95
CA LEU A 488 -14.43 4.14 -2.27
C LEU A 488 -15.46 4.72 -3.24
N SER A 489 -15.22 5.93 -3.74
CA SER A 489 -16.19 6.66 -4.58
C SER A 489 -15.63 6.87 -6.00
N HIS A 490 -15.92 5.92 -6.88
CA HIS A 490 -15.61 6.01 -8.31
C HIS A 490 -16.68 6.85 -9.03
N ALA A 491 -16.71 8.16 -8.71
CA ALA A 491 -17.72 9.10 -9.15
C ALA A 491 -17.17 10.52 -9.29
N CYS A 492 -17.74 11.27 -10.23
CA CYS A 492 -17.35 12.65 -10.49
C CYS A 492 -17.47 13.55 -9.26
N VAL A 493 -16.46 14.35 -8.98
CA VAL A 493 -16.40 15.49 -8.06
C VAL A 493 -16.87 15.25 -6.62
N THR A 494 -17.03 14.00 -6.20
CA THR A 494 -17.46 13.66 -4.83
C THR A 494 -16.41 14.02 -3.77
N GLY A 495 -15.15 14.13 -4.16
CA GLY A 495 -14.01 14.53 -3.33
C GLY A 495 -13.50 15.96 -3.59
N THR A 496 -14.35 16.90 -4.02
CA THR A 496 -13.95 18.29 -4.33
C THR A 496 -13.82 19.11 -3.04
N TYR A 497 -12.84 18.81 -2.19
CA TYR A 497 -12.63 19.45 -0.88
C TYR A 497 -12.18 20.92 -0.93
N SER A 498 -12.09 21.52 -2.12
CA SER A 498 -11.85 22.96 -2.29
C SER A 498 -13.11 23.84 -2.09
N ILE A 499 -14.27 23.22 -1.87
CA ILE A 499 -15.52 23.92 -1.54
C ILE A 499 -15.79 23.88 -0.04
N SER A 500 -16.85 24.52 0.43
CA SER A 500 -17.16 24.62 1.87
C SER A 500 -17.37 23.27 2.57
N GLU A 501 -17.98 22.29 1.90
CA GLU A 501 -18.12 20.91 2.34
C GLU A 501 -18.51 20.05 1.15
N CYS A 502 -17.66 19.14 0.72
CA CYS A 502 -18.01 18.16 -0.30
C CYS A 502 -18.58 16.87 0.32
N PHE A 503 -19.05 15.98 -0.54
CA PHE A 503 -19.64 14.71 -0.11
C PHE A 503 -18.68 13.84 0.70
N GLY A 504 -17.41 13.74 0.26
CA GLY A 504 -16.36 12.99 0.99
C GLY A 504 -16.08 13.56 2.38
N GLU A 505 -16.04 14.89 2.50
CA GLU A 505 -15.88 15.53 3.81
C GLU A 505 -17.05 15.24 4.75
N THR A 506 -18.29 15.18 4.22
CA THR A 506 -19.45 14.82 5.04
C THR A 506 -19.31 13.40 5.62
N TRP A 507 -18.77 12.44 4.86
CA TRP A 507 -18.49 11.11 5.36
C TRP A 507 -17.43 11.11 6.48
N ALA A 508 -16.35 11.84 6.29
CA ALA A 508 -15.22 11.87 7.25
C ALA A 508 -15.57 12.57 8.57
N LYS A 509 -16.36 13.66 8.54
CA LYS A 509 -16.60 14.57 9.69
C LYS A 509 -17.68 14.10 10.66
N GLN A 510 -18.47 13.03 10.37
CA GLN A 510 -19.57 12.64 11.28
C GLN A 510 -19.03 12.13 12.62
N ILE A 511 -19.66 12.56 13.70
CA ILE A 511 -19.32 12.14 15.07
C ILE A 511 -19.77 10.70 15.29
N SER A 512 -18.85 9.80 15.62
CA SER A 512 -19.09 8.40 15.98
C SER A 512 -19.97 7.64 14.98
N LYS A 513 -19.83 7.93 13.68
CA LYS A 513 -20.54 7.25 12.59
C LYS A 513 -19.97 7.59 11.22
N ALA A 514 -20.57 7.06 10.18
CA ALA A 514 -20.18 7.19 8.77
C ALA A 514 -18.80 6.57 8.51
N ALA A 515 -17.87 7.24 7.82
CA ALA A 515 -16.64 6.63 7.36
C ALA A 515 -15.42 6.92 8.25
N ILE A 516 -14.44 6.00 8.21
CA ILE A 516 -13.09 6.23 8.73
C ILE A 516 -12.26 7.05 7.75
N ALA A 517 -12.42 6.75 6.46
CA ALA A 517 -11.78 7.45 5.36
C ALA A 517 -12.67 7.45 4.11
N PHE A 518 -12.44 8.40 3.23
CA PHE A 518 -13.10 8.51 1.94
C PHE A 518 -12.05 8.70 0.85
N TRP A 519 -12.04 7.84 -0.15
CA TRP A 519 -11.23 7.99 -1.34
C TRP A 519 -12.09 8.33 -2.54
N GLY A 520 -11.87 9.48 -3.17
CA GLY A 520 -12.68 9.93 -4.27
C GLY A 520 -12.08 11.11 -5.01
N SER A 521 -12.68 11.44 -6.13
CA SER A 521 -12.12 12.40 -7.08
C SER A 521 -12.60 13.83 -6.83
N SER A 522 -11.68 14.78 -6.91
CA SER A 522 -11.96 16.21 -6.97
C SER A 522 -12.36 16.70 -8.37
N ALA A 523 -12.33 15.81 -9.39
CA ALA A 523 -12.62 16.10 -10.79
C ALA A 523 -13.66 15.12 -11.35
N ASN A 524 -14.01 15.28 -12.64
CA ASN A 524 -14.84 14.30 -13.32
C ASN A 524 -14.05 13.02 -13.59
N THR A 525 -14.61 11.87 -13.26
CA THR A 525 -14.01 10.56 -13.54
C THR A 525 -14.58 9.94 -14.81
N MET A 526 -13.87 8.94 -15.34
CA MET A 526 -14.18 8.29 -16.60
C MET A 526 -14.58 6.84 -16.35
N TRP A 527 -15.45 6.28 -17.19
CA TRP A 527 -15.93 4.92 -17.04
C TRP A 527 -14.80 3.87 -17.15
N ASP A 528 -13.99 3.97 -18.22
CA ASP A 528 -12.96 2.96 -18.51
C ASP A 528 -11.82 2.98 -17.48
N GLU A 529 -11.39 4.18 -17.07
CA GLU A 529 -10.32 4.35 -16.10
C GLU A 529 -10.74 3.89 -14.70
N ASP A 530 -11.99 4.20 -14.27
CA ASP A 530 -12.50 3.74 -12.98
C ASP A 530 -12.69 2.20 -12.95
N ASP A 531 -13.08 1.58 -14.07
CA ASP A 531 -13.14 0.11 -14.18
C ASP A 531 -11.77 -0.54 -13.89
N ILE A 532 -10.71 0.04 -14.45
CA ILE A 532 -9.35 -0.45 -14.21
C ILE A 532 -8.90 -0.12 -12.78
N LEU A 533 -9.10 1.12 -12.34
CA LEU A 533 -8.66 1.61 -11.05
C LEU A 533 -9.24 0.79 -9.89
N GLU A 534 -10.55 0.52 -9.91
CA GLU A 534 -11.21 -0.29 -8.90
C GLU A 534 -10.63 -1.71 -8.83
N LYS A 535 -10.50 -2.39 -9.98
CA LYS A 535 -9.90 -3.73 -10.03
C LYS A 535 -8.48 -3.75 -9.47
N ARG A 536 -7.68 -2.72 -9.75
CA ARG A 536 -6.30 -2.61 -9.29
C ARG A 536 -6.20 -2.27 -7.82
N MET A 537 -7.14 -1.49 -7.28
CA MET A 537 -7.25 -1.21 -5.86
C MET A 537 -7.48 -2.50 -5.05
N PHE A 538 -8.44 -3.32 -5.46
CA PHE A 538 -8.72 -4.59 -4.79
C PHE A 538 -7.62 -5.64 -5.02
N GLN A 539 -6.93 -5.62 -6.16
CA GLN A 539 -5.73 -6.44 -6.38
C GLN A 539 -4.63 -6.06 -5.38
N ALA A 540 -4.33 -4.77 -5.21
CA ALA A 540 -3.33 -4.29 -4.27
C ALA A 540 -3.62 -4.76 -2.85
N ALA A 541 -4.87 -4.60 -2.38
CA ALA A 541 -5.26 -4.99 -1.04
C ALA A 541 -5.33 -6.51 -0.82
N PHE A 542 -5.92 -7.26 -1.74
CA PHE A 542 -6.29 -8.67 -1.49
C PHE A 542 -5.35 -9.71 -2.12
N THR A 543 -4.49 -9.31 -3.04
CA THR A 543 -3.52 -10.23 -3.66
C THR A 543 -2.09 -9.89 -3.29
N GLU A 544 -1.79 -8.61 -3.09
CA GLU A 544 -0.44 -8.10 -2.91
C GLU A 544 -0.22 -7.54 -1.49
N THR A 545 -1.12 -7.87 -0.57
CA THR A 545 -1.03 -7.59 0.88
C THR A 545 -0.74 -6.13 1.25
N CYS A 546 -1.16 -5.19 0.39
CA CYS A 546 -0.98 -3.77 0.58
C CYS A 546 -2.23 -3.19 1.26
N TYR A 547 -2.23 -3.09 2.58
CA TYR A 547 -3.43 -2.81 3.36
C TYR A 547 -3.56 -1.37 3.84
N ALA A 548 -2.46 -0.63 3.98
CA ALA A 548 -2.54 0.77 4.38
C ALA A 548 -3.20 1.62 3.28
N ILE A 549 -4.13 2.50 3.67
CA ILE A 549 -5.01 3.23 2.73
C ILE A 549 -4.18 4.07 1.74
N GLY A 550 -3.13 4.74 2.19
CA GLY A 550 -2.25 5.54 1.32
C GLY A 550 -1.53 4.69 0.29
N ASP A 551 -0.97 3.57 0.76
CA ASP A 551 -0.18 2.64 -0.04
C ASP A 551 -1.02 2.00 -1.15
N MET A 552 -2.18 1.39 -0.78
CA MET A 552 -3.04 0.69 -1.73
C MET A 552 -3.67 1.65 -2.76
N THR A 553 -3.98 2.89 -2.36
CA THR A 553 -4.56 3.88 -3.28
C THR A 553 -3.55 4.39 -4.28
N ASP A 554 -2.33 4.71 -3.87
CA ASP A 554 -1.26 5.12 -4.78
C ASP A 554 -0.83 3.96 -5.69
N LYS A 555 -0.73 2.73 -5.18
CA LYS A 555 -0.44 1.53 -5.97
C LYS A 555 -1.50 1.29 -7.06
N ALA A 556 -2.78 1.46 -6.74
CA ALA A 556 -3.86 1.35 -7.73
C ALA A 556 -3.72 2.38 -8.86
N LEU A 557 -3.37 3.63 -8.52
CA LEU A 557 -3.11 4.69 -9.49
C LEU A 557 -1.88 4.38 -10.36
N TYR A 558 -0.83 3.80 -9.81
CA TYR A 558 0.36 3.40 -10.57
C TYR A 558 0.07 2.22 -11.50
N TYR A 559 -0.81 1.29 -11.13
CA TYR A 559 -1.29 0.24 -12.03
C TYR A 559 -2.17 0.77 -13.16
N LEU A 560 -3.00 1.79 -12.90
CA LEU A 560 -3.73 2.50 -13.96
C LEU A 560 -2.74 3.16 -14.92
N TYR A 561 -1.68 3.80 -14.40
CA TYR A 561 -0.59 4.36 -15.20
C TYR A 561 0.09 3.28 -16.07
N GLN A 562 0.42 2.13 -15.50
CA GLN A 562 1.01 1.01 -16.26
C GLN A 562 0.06 0.49 -17.34
N TYR A 563 -1.25 0.40 -17.07
CA TYR A 563 -2.23 -0.10 -18.04
C TYR A 563 -2.26 0.73 -19.33
N TYR A 564 -2.16 2.04 -19.22
CA TYR A 564 -2.14 2.96 -20.37
C TYR A 564 -0.72 3.42 -20.76
N SER A 565 0.32 2.83 -20.20
CA SER A 565 1.72 3.23 -20.42
C SER A 565 1.94 4.75 -20.23
N GLY A 566 1.38 5.33 -19.19
CA GLY A 566 1.44 6.76 -18.89
C GLY A 566 0.60 7.65 -19.81
N GLY A 567 -0.15 7.09 -20.76
CA GLY A 567 -1.05 7.80 -21.66
C GLY A 567 -2.47 7.97 -21.09
N GLY A 568 -3.39 8.48 -21.91
CA GLY A 568 -4.79 8.69 -21.53
C GLY A 568 -4.95 9.66 -20.37
N TYR A 569 -5.83 9.34 -19.44
CA TYR A 569 -6.12 10.14 -18.25
C TYR A 569 -5.29 9.77 -17.01
N THR A 570 -4.23 8.98 -17.14
CA THR A 570 -3.50 8.43 -15.99
C THR A 570 -2.94 9.52 -15.06
N ARG A 571 -2.26 10.55 -15.60
CA ARG A 571 -1.75 11.66 -14.79
C ARG A 571 -2.86 12.55 -14.23
N TYR A 572 -3.97 12.67 -14.94
CA TYR A 572 -5.18 13.34 -14.45
C TYR A 572 -5.73 12.62 -13.21
N TYR A 573 -5.71 11.28 -13.19
CA TYR A 573 -6.16 10.47 -12.07
C TYR A 573 -5.21 10.57 -10.87
N LEU A 574 -3.89 10.61 -11.09
CA LEU A 574 -2.91 10.88 -10.03
C LEU A 574 -3.19 12.22 -9.32
N ASP A 575 -3.59 13.26 -10.08
CA ASP A 575 -3.92 14.55 -9.51
C ASP A 575 -5.25 14.57 -8.75
N CYS A 576 -6.29 13.92 -9.25
CA CYS A 576 -7.65 14.20 -8.79
C CYS A 576 -8.19 13.25 -7.73
N TYR A 577 -7.62 12.04 -7.57
CA TYR A 577 -8.02 11.15 -6.48
C TYR A 577 -7.26 11.49 -5.19
N ASN A 578 -8.03 11.73 -4.12
CA ASN A 578 -7.47 12.15 -2.83
C ASN A 578 -8.05 11.31 -1.69
N VAL A 579 -7.24 11.08 -0.65
CA VAL A 579 -7.62 10.40 0.59
C VAL A 579 -8.07 11.44 1.61
N MET A 580 -9.33 11.39 2.02
CA MET A 580 -9.84 12.10 3.20
C MET A 580 -9.87 11.15 4.38
N GLY A 581 -8.76 11.05 5.08
CA GLY A 581 -8.49 10.12 6.16
C GLY A 581 -7.01 10.06 6.47
N ASP A 582 -6.64 9.22 7.42
CA ASP A 582 -5.24 8.93 7.74
C ASP A 582 -4.69 7.92 6.71
N PRO A 583 -3.61 8.25 5.97
CA PRO A 583 -3.06 7.37 4.94
C PRO A 583 -2.39 6.11 5.51
N SER A 584 -2.03 6.10 6.79
CA SER A 584 -1.36 4.98 7.45
C SER A 584 -2.31 3.97 8.10
N LEU A 585 -3.63 4.15 7.94
CA LEU A 585 -4.63 3.20 8.45
C LEU A 585 -4.60 1.90 7.66
N ASP A 586 -4.54 0.80 8.39
CA ASP A 586 -4.65 -0.54 7.85
C ASP A 586 -6.13 -0.90 7.63
N LEU A 587 -6.49 -1.33 6.44
CA LEU A 587 -7.86 -1.72 6.09
C LEU A 587 -8.20 -3.08 6.70
N TRP A 588 -9.28 -3.17 7.46
CA TRP A 588 -9.82 -4.45 7.90
C TRP A 588 -10.40 -5.25 6.72
N THR A 589 -9.94 -6.48 6.54
CA THR A 589 -10.39 -7.41 5.49
C THR A 589 -10.98 -8.71 6.03
N SER A 590 -10.97 -8.87 7.34
CA SER A 590 -11.67 -9.92 8.10
C SER A 590 -12.00 -9.42 9.50
N ALA A 591 -12.82 -10.16 10.25
CA ALA A 591 -12.97 -9.93 11.69
C ALA A 591 -11.60 -9.99 12.37
N ALA A 592 -11.34 -9.02 13.27
CA ALA A 592 -10.05 -8.93 13.94
C ALA A 592 -9.86 -10.10 14.92
N GLU A 593 -8.65 -10.67 14.91
CA GLU A 593 -8.24 -11.73 15.83
C GLU A 593 -7.30 -11.18 16.92
N SER A 594 -7.11 -11.93 18.01
CA SER A 594 -6.15 -11.56 19.03
C SER A 594 -4.79 -12.18 18.73
N LEU A 595 -3.73 -11.45 19.05
CA LEU A 595 -2.35 -11.93 18.97
C LEU A 595 -2.00 -12.78 20.20
N ASP A 596 -1.16 -13.81 20.03
CA ASP A 596 -0.42 -14.49 21.07
C ASP A 596 1.04 -14.04 21.02
N VAL A 597 1.49 -13.32 22.07
CA VAL A 597 2.80 -12.67 22.09
C VAL A 597 3.60 -13.18 23.29
N ASP A 598 4.76 -13.78 23.02
CA ASP A 598 5.72 -14.20 24.04
C ASP A 598 6.92 -13.24 24.06
N CYS A 599 7.20 -12.65 25.23
CA CYS A 599 8.29 -11.70 25.43
C CYS A 599 8.83 -11.78 26.87
N PRO A 600 10.05 -11.29 27.13
CA PRO A 600 10.55 -11.17 28.49
C PRO A 600 9.66 -10.22 29.32
N THR A 601 9.39 -10.59 30.57
CA THR A 601 8.64 -9.72 31.52
C THR A 601 9.52 -8.67 32.18
N THR A 602 10.85 -8.85 32.14
CA THR A 602 11.83 -7.96 32.78
C THR A 602 13.08 -7.81 31.92
N VAL A 603 13.67 -6.62 31.94
CA VAL A 603 14.99 -6.31 31.38
C VAL A 603 15.77 -5.44 32.38
N SER A 604 17.08 -5.31 32.20
CA SER A 604 17.90 -4.42 33.01
C SER A 604 18.10 -3.07 32.33
N THR A 605 18.53 -2.03 33.08
CA THR A 605 19.11 -0.82 32.49
C THR A 605 20.33 -1.16 31.61
N GLY A 606 20.60 -0.35 30.57
CA GLY A 606 21.62 -0.61 29.56
C GLY A 606 21.09 -1.44 28.39
N THR A 607 21.97 -1.80 27.45
CA THR A 607 21.56 -2.52 26.22
C THR A 607 21.22 -3.96 26.48
N ASN A 608 20.01 -4.35 26.11
CA ASN A 608 19.46 -5.69 26.28
C ASN A 608 18.93 -6.25 24.95
N PRO A 609 19.19 -7.51 24.60
CA PRO A 609 18.42 -8.18 23.56
C PRO A 609 17.02 -8.55 24.09
N VAL A 610 15.98 -8.04 23.47
CA VAL A 610 14.58 -8.40 23.74
C VAL A 610 14.05 -9.15 22.54
N SER A 611 13.85 -10.46 22.71
CA SER A 611 13.24 -11.30 21.68
C SER A 611 11.75 -11.39 21.92
N VAL A 612 10.97 -11.07 20.89
CA VAL A 612 9.50 -11.13 20.89
C VAL A 612 9.08 -12.16 19.85
N THR A 613 8.18 -13.06 20.22
CA THR A 613 7.57 -14.04 19.31
C THR A 613 6.09 -13.70 19.15
N VAL A 614 5.63 -13.54 17.90
CA VAL A 614 4.27 -13.15 17.56
C VAL A 614 3.59 -14.29 16.81
N GLN A 615 2.45 -14.74 17.30
CA GLN A 615 1.71 -15.89 16.78
C GLN A 615 0.20 -15.62 16.77
N GLU A 616 -0.52 -16.37 15.95
CA GLU A 616 -1.96 -16.57 16.09
C GLU A 616 -2.28 -17.32 17.41
N LEU A 617 -3.47 -17.17 17.95
CA LEU A 617 -3.91 -17.95 19.11
C LEU A 617 -3.79 -19.47 18.92
N GLY A 618 -3.68 -19.97 17.71
CA GLY A 618 -3.43 -21.36 17.34
C GLY A 618 -1.96 -21.74 17.25
N GLY A 619 -1.01 -20.81 17.49
CA GLY A 619 0.44 -21.02 17.48
C GLY A 619 1.07 -20.92 16.08
N ALA A 620 0.34 -20.46 15.04
CA ALA A 620 0.93 -20.18 13.75
C ALA A 620 1.73 -18.87 13.80
N PRO A 621 2.98 -18.82 13.30
CA PRO A 621 3.79 -17.61 13.35
C PRO A 621 3.23 -16.53 12.42
N ILE A 622 3.30 -15.28 12.85
CA ILE A 622 2.90 -14.11 12.06
C ILE A 622 4.16 -13.42 11.51
N LEU A 623 4.27 -13.40 10.20
CA LEU A 623 5.31 -12.66 9.48
C LEU A 623 4.88 -11.19 9.35
N GLY A 624 5.81 -10.25 9.57
CA GLY A 624 5.60 -8.83 9.29
C GLY A 624 4.81 -8.09 10.37
N ALA A 625 4.59 -8.70 11.56
CA ALA A 625 4.02 -7.95 12.68
C ALA A 625 5.01 -6.87 13.13
N LEU A 626 4.53 -5.62 13.24
CA LEU A 626 5.32 -4.49 13.74
C LEU A 626 5.36 -4.53 15.26
N VAL A 627 6.56 -4.61 15.81
CA VAL A 627 6.84 -4.60 17.26
C VAL A 627 7.54 -3.31 17.63
N CYS A 628 7.03 -2.60 18.62
CA CYS A 628 7.61 -1.38 19.18
C CYS A 628 7.84 -1.52 20.67
N LEU A 629 9.05 -1.15 21.10
CA LEU A 629 9.42 -0.92 22.50
C LEU A 629 9.62 0.59 22.71
N TYR A 630 8.85 1.15 23.61
CA TYR A 630 8.85 2.59 23.86
C TYR A 630 9.02 2.93 25.34
N LYS A 631 9.89 3.88 25.63
CA LYS A 631 9.98 4.56 26.92
C LYS A 631 10.34 6.02 26.66
N ASP A 632 9.46 6.91 27.08
CA ASP A 632 9.54 8.34 26.78
C ASP A 632 10.94 8.93 27.05
N GLY A 633 11.51 9.54 26.01
CA GLY A 633 12.84 10.17 26.04
C GLY A 633 14.03 9.21 26.19
N GLU A 634 13.83 7.88 26.27
CA GLU A 634 14.90 6.92 26.51
C GLU A 634 14.98 5.81 25.44
N VAL A 635 13.85 5.20 25.06
CA VAL A 635 13.80 4.06 24.17
C VAL A 635 12.73 4.24 23.11
N PHE A 636 13.12 4.08 21.85
CA PHE A 636 12.23 3.93 20.71
C PHE A 636 12.85 2.92 19.73
N GLU A 637 12.47 1.67 19.90
CA GLU A 637 13.00 0.55 19.10
C GLU A 637 11.87 -0.15 18.37
N THR A 638 12.02 -0.36 17.08
CA THR A 638 11.01 -1.01 16.24
C THR A 638 11.61 -2.10 15.36
N GLY A 639 10.79 -3.08 15.01
CA GLY A 639 11.17 -4.14 14.07
C GLY A 639 9.98 -4.97 13.65
N TYR A 640 10.17 -5.77 12.59
CA TYR A 640 9.16 -6.65 12.06
C TYR A 640 9.50 -8.11 12.35
N SER A 641 8.49 -8.90 12.71
CA SER A 641 8.64 -10.33 12.90
C SER A 641 8.99 -11.04 11.58
N ASP A 642 9.86 -12.03 11.65
CA ASP A 642 10.29 -12.84 10.50
C ASP A 642 9.29 -13.98 10.21
N ALA A 643 9.63 -14.87 9.25
CA ALA A 643 8.81 -16.02 8.87
C ALA A 643 8.58 -17.05 10.01
N SER A 644 9.34 -16.96 11.11
CA SER A 644 9.12 -17.76 12.34
C SER A 644 8.33 -17.00 13.39
N GLY A 645 7.85 -15.80 13.09
CA GLY A 645 7.14 -14.90 14.01
C GLY A 645 8.06 -14.18 14.99
N GLN A 646 9.39 -14.21 14.80
CA GLN A 646 10.37 -13.69 15.75
C GLN A 646 10.95 -12.34 15.31
N VAL A 647 11.17 -11.46 16.32
CA VAL A 647 11.97 -10.25 16.17
C VAL A 647 12.81 -10.05 17.42
N THR A 648 14.04 -9.54 17.25
CA THR A 648 14.91 -9.18 18.38
C THR A 648 15.25 -7.70 18.29
N LEU A 649 14.87 -6.95 19.32
CA LEU A 649 15.14 -5.52 19.49
C LEU A 649 16.25 -5.33 20.55
N TYR A 650 16.90 -4.16 20.54
CA TYR A 650 18.03 -3.89 21.45
C TYR A 650 17.83 -2.57 22.22
N PRO A 651 16.78 -2.50 23.06
CA PRO A 651 16.54 -1.30 23.85
C PRO A 651 17.69 -1.04 24.83
N SER A 652 17.95 0.24 25.08
CA SER A 652 18.98 0.68 26.04
C SER A 652 18.37 1.66 27.06
N PRO A 653 17.44 1.20 27.93
CA PRO A 653 16.83 2.06 28.94
C PRO A 653 17.87 2.56 29.94
N LEU A 654 17.84 3.85 30.24
CA LEU A 654 18.77 4.50 31.16
C LEU A 654 18.27 4.46 32.60
N THR A 655 16.96 4.43 32.81
CA THR A 655 16.32 4.46 34.15
C THR A 655 15.42 3.24 34.35
N THR A 656 15.21 2.87 35.59
CA THR A 656 14.23 1.83 35.96
C THR A 656 12.79 2.28 35.65
N GLY A 657 11.84 1.36 35.65
CA GLY A 657 10.42 1.61 35.38
C GLY A 657 9.87 0.63 34.37
N PHE A 658 9.19 1.09 33.32
CA PHE A 658 8.55 0.21 32.37
C PHE A 658 8.85 0.65 30.93
N LEU A 659 9.00 -0.34 30.05
CA LEU A 659 8.94 -0.19 28.60
C LEU A 659 7.53 -0.57 28.15
N ASP A 660 6.88 0.28 27.38
CA ASP A 660 5.65 -0.08 26.66
C ASP A 660 6.02 -1.02 25.51
N LEU A 661 5.35 -2.15 25.42
CA LEU A 661 5.39 -3.07 24.29
C LEU A 661 4.10 -2.94 23.52
N THR A 662 4.18 -2.64 22.22
CA THR A 662 3.04 -2.65 21.30
C THR A 662 3.36 -3.57 20.13
N VAL A 663 2.43 -4.46 19.78
CA VAL A 663 2.51 -5.31 18.59
C VAL A 663 1.27 -5.13 17.76
N THR A 664 1.44 -4.86 16.46
CA THR A 664 0.35 -4.72 15.49
C THR A 664 0.58 -5.60 14.28
N ALA A 665 -0.48 -6.21 13.78
CA ALA A 665 -0.48 -7.00 12.55
C ALA A 665 -1.82 -6.83 11.83
N HIS A 666 -1.83 -7.04 10.51
CA HIS A 666 -3.05 -6.95 9.71
C HIS A 666 -4.13 -7.91 10.22
N ASN A 667 -5.37 -7.42 10.32
CA ASN A 667 -6.53 -8.17 10.84
C ASN A 667 -6.39 -8.65 12.30
N HIS A 668 -5.50 -8.03 13.08
CA HIS A 668 -5.36 -8.36 14.50
C HIS A 668 -5.56 -7.13 15.39
N LEU A 669 -6.16 -7.39 16.55
CA LEU A 669 -6.22 -6.40 17.61
C LEU A 669 -4.80 -6.08 18.11
N PRO A 670 -4.45 -4.81 18.33
CA PRO A 670 -3.15 -4.47 18.88
C PRO A 670 -2.91 -5.15 20.23
N TYR A 671 -1.79 -5.87 20.36
CA TYR A 671 -1.32 -6.36 21.63
C TYR A 671 -0.55 -5.26 22.36
N ARG A 672 -0.81 -5.09 23.66
CA ARG A 672 -0.11 -4.13 24.50
C ARG A 672 0.23 -4.75 25.84
N ASP A 673 1.48 -4.56 26.26
CA ASP A 673 1.98 -5.00 27.55
C ASP A 673 3.10 -4.06 28.00
N VAL A 674 3.67 -4.32 29.15
CA VAL A 674 4.81 -3.58 29.71
C VAL A 674 5.90 -4.56 30.14
N ILE A 675 7.15 -4.21 29.86
CA ILE A 675 8.34 -4.95 30.32
C ILE A 675 8.95 -4.13 31.45
N GLU A 676 9.12 -4.72 32.62
CA GLU A 676 9.72 -4.05 33.79
C GLU A 676 11.22 -3.84 33.53
N VAL A 677 11.70 -2.61 33.76
CA VAL A 677 13.13 -2.26 33.68
C VAL A 677 13.68 -2.22 35.11
N GLY A 678 14.43 -3.26 35.45
CA GLY A 678 15.18 -3.34 36.68
C GLY A 678 16.56 -2.68 36.53
N GLN A 679 17.23 -2.45 37.66
CA GLN A 679 18.60 -1.98 37.64
C GLN A 679 19.56 -3.12 37.23
N ALA A 680 20.54 -2.83 36.35
CA ALA A 680 21.51 -3.81 35.93
C ALA A 680 22.41 -4.27 37.09
N LYS A 681 22.64 -5.56 37.27
CA LYS A 681 23.64 -6.03 38.21
C LYS A 681 25.01 -5.47 37.83
N GLY A 682 25.68 -4.91 38.84
CA GLY A 682 26.94 -4.21 38.65
C GLY A 682 26.83 -2.69 38.54
N ASP A 683 25.65 -2.14 38.29
CA ASP A 683 25.38 -0.68 38.40
C ASP A 683 25.12 -0.35 39.87
N ALA A 684 26.20 -0.42 40.65
CA ALA A 684 26.11 -0.31 42.11
C ALA A 684 25.83 1.11 42.60
N ASN A 685 26.19 2.12 41.80
CA ASN A 685 25.97 3.55 42.10
C ASN A 685 24.59 4.06 41.59
N GLY A 686 23.92 3.32 40.73
CA GLY A 686 22.58 3.64 40.22
C GLY A 686 22.55 4.72 39.16
N ASP A 687 23.65 4.90 38.40
CA ASP A 687 23.71 5.91 37.32
C ASP A 687 23.29 5.38 35.92
N GLY A 688 22.90 4.12 35.86
CA GLY A 688 22.42 3.44 34.61
C GLY A 688 23.53 2.87 33.78
N GLN A 689 24.80 2.93 34.21
CA GLN A 689 25.95 2.36 33.52
C GLN A 689 26.72 1.40 34.43
N VAL A 690 27.27 0.34 33.88
CA VAL A 690 28.16 -0.57 34.58
C VAL A 690 29.59 -0.20 34.20
N ASP A 691 30.27 0.61 35.04
CA ASP A 691 31.59 1.14 34.72
C ASP A 691 32.55 1.16 35.92
N LEU A 692 33.66 1.93 35.83
CA LEU A 692 34.63 2.06 36.92
C LEU A 692 34.04 2.79 38.14
N GLY A 693 33.01 3.62 37.96
CA GLY A 693 32.29 4.29 39.02
C GLY A 693 31.72 3.30 40.04
N ASP A 694 31.15 2.19 39.52
CA ASP A 694 30.58 1.14 40.34
C ASP A 694 31.62 0.35 41.12
N VAL A 695 32.74 0.08 40.47
CA VAL A 695 33.90 -0.55 41.15
C VAL A 695 34.33 0.32 42.35
N VAL A 696 34.46 1.64 42.12
CA VAL A 696 34.83 2.60 43.20
C VAL A 696 33.72 2.67 44.26
N PHE A 697 32.45 2.64 43.84
CA PHE A 697 31.30 2.64 44.77
C PHE A 697 31.32 1.37 45.66
N LEU A 698 31.49 0.18 45.08
CA LEU A 698 31.57 -1.06 45.82
C LEU A 698 32.78 -1.10 46.79
N VAL A 699 33.95 -0.62 46.38
CA VAL A 699 35.11 -0.51 47.25
C VAL A 699 34.84 0.43 48.43
N ASN A 700 34.21 1.57 48.19
CA ASN A 700 33.83 2.53 49.25
C ASN A 700 32.82 1.91 50.22
N TYR A 701 31.80 1.18 49.69
CA TYR A 701 30.84 0.47 50.51
C TYR A 701 31.53 -0.55 51.42
N LEU A 702 32.35 -1.41 50.82
CA LEU A 702 32.95 -2.53 51.54
C LEU A 702 34.02 -2.12 52.58
N TYR A 703 34.80 -1.09 52.30
CA TYR A 703 36.00 -0.79 53.07
C TYR A 703 36.05 0.61 53.68
N HIS A 704 35.24 1.55 53.21
CA HIS A 704 35.29 2.93 53.65
C HIS A 704 34.01 3.46 54.28
N GLY A 705 33.01 2.55 54.52
CA GLY A 705 31.73 2.94 55.14
C GLY A 705 30.85 3.77 54.22
N GLY A 706 31.01 3.65 52.94
CA GLY A 706 30.14 4.28 51.92
C GLY A 706 28.73 3.70 51.95
N ALA A 707 27.83 4.31 51.15
CA ALA A 707 26.47 3.83 50.98
C ALA A 707 26.43 2.41 50.42
N ALA A 708 25.47 1.60 50.85
CA ALA A 708 25.23 0.29 50.27
C ALA A 708 24.58 0.45 48.87
N PRO A 709 24.80 -0.50 47.94
CA PRO A 709 24.03 -0.56 46.72
C PRO A 709 22.52 -0.65 47.05
N ASN A 710 21.70 -0.08 46.19
CA ASN A 710 20.25 -0.07 46.40
C ASN A 710 19.54 -0.39 45.04
N PRO A 711 18.91 -1.55 44.92
CA PRO A 711 18.79 -2.65 45.91
C PRO A 711 20.16 -3.31 46.23
N ALA A 712 20.24 -3.95 47.41
CA ALA A 712 21.51 -4.48 47.96
C ALA A 712 22.13 -5.59 47.13
N ASP A 713 21.35 -6.33 46.38
CA ASP A 713 21.77 -7.46 45.53
C ASP A 713 22.42 -7.03 44.19
N ILE A 714 22.30 -5.77 43.81
CA ILE A 714 22.95 -5.20 42.62
C ILE A 714 24.47 -5.33 42.69
N GLY A 715 25.04 -5.25 43.90
CA GLY A 715 26.45 -5.39 44.13
C GLY A 715 26.99 -6.82 44.07
N ASP A 716 26.10 -7.84 44.05
CA ASP A 716 26.43 -9.26 43.90
C ASP A 716 26.47 -9.61 42.42
N VAL A 717 27.56 -9.25 41.76
CA VAL A 717 27.71 -9.38 40.28
C VAL A 717 28.10 -10.79 39.84
N ASN A 718 28.51 -11.64 40.75
CA ASN A 718 28.85 -13.03 40.47
C ASN A 718 27.77 -14.02 40.92
N CYS A 719 26.66 -13.55 41.53
CA CYS A 719 25.53 -14.31 42.04
C CYS A 719 25.90 -15.38 43.09
N ASP A 720 26.85 -15.07 43.98
CA ASP A 720 27.18 -15.97 45.09
C ASP A 720 26.38 -15.65 46.37
N ALA A 721 25.40 -14.77 46.30
CA ALA A 721 24.51 -14.28 47.33
C ALA A 721 25.20 -13.36 48.36
N THR A 722 26.37 -12.82 48.07
CA THR A 722 27.09 -11.91 48.96
C THR A 722 27.86 -10.82 48.22
N THR A 723 27.59 -9.60 48.49
CA THR A 723 28.42 -8.48 47.95
C THR A 723 29.72 -8.37 48.71
N ASN A 724 30.84 -8.72 48.06
CA ASN A 724 32.16 -8.78 48.68
C ASN A 724 33.30 -8.41 47.70
N LEU A 725 34.57 -8.61 48.07
CA LEU A 725 35.73 -8.32 47.19
C LEU A 725 35.70 -9.16 45.88
N GLY A 726 35.07 -10.32 45.90
CA GLY A 726 34.91 -11.18 44.73
C GLY A 726 34.16 -10.45 43.63
N ASP A 727 33.14 -9.68 43.96
CA ASP A 727 32.32 -8.92 43.01
C ASP A 727 33.09 -7.76 42.42
N VAL A 728 33.88 -7.05 43.23
CA VAL A 728 34.76 -5.98 42.76
C VAL A 728 35.77 -6.55 41.71
N VAL A 729 36.37 -7.68 42.00
CA VAL A 729 37.34 -8.36 41.07
C VAL A 729 36.61 -8.86 39.85
N TYR A 730 35.39 -9.41 40.00
CA TYR A 730 34.57 -9.88 38.89
C TYR A 730 34.24 -8.75 37.95
N LEU A 731 33.76 -7.61 38.47
CA LEU A 731 33.40 -6.43 37.72
C LEU A 731 34.61 -5.81 36.98
N LEU A 732 35.78 -5.73 37.64
CA LEU A 732 37.04 -5.31 36.99
C LEU A 732 37.46 -6.22 35.83
N ASN A 733 37.30 -7.55 36.01
CA ASN A 733 37.58 -8.50 34.96
C ASN A 733 36.62 -8.35 33.77
N TYR A 734 35.35 -8.12 34.03
CA TYR A 734 34.36 -7.83 32.99
C TYR A 734 34.75 -6.57 32.21
N LEU A 735 34.98 -5.46 32.91
CA LEU A 735 35.22 -4.17 32.28
C LEU A 735 36.54 -4.08 31.51
N TYR A 736 37.59 -4.75 31.97
CA TYR A 736 38.96 -4.51 31.43
C TYR A 736 39.71 -5.74 30.93
N HIS A 737 39.23 -6.94 31.24
CA HIS A 737 39.97 -8.18 30.91
C HIS A 737 39.15 -9.19 30.09
N GLY A 738 37.95 -8.78 29.60
CA GLY A 738 37.09 -9.66 28.81
C GLY A 738 36.51 -10.82 29.63
N GLY A 739 36.33 -10.62 30.93
CA GLY A 739 35.61 -11.56 31.79
C GLY A 739 34.14 -11.65 31.46
N PRO A 740 33.40 -12.64 32.01
CA PRO A 740 31.98 -12.77 31.78
C PRO A 740 31.21 -11.54 32.33
N ALA A 741 30.07 -11.23 31.70
CA ALA A 741 29.18 -10.17 32.14
C ALA A 741 28.64 -10.44 33.56
N PRO A 742 28.23 -9.41 34.32
CA PRO A 742 27.45 -9.61 35.56
C PRO A 742 26.31 -10.59 35.31
N CYS A 743 25.98 -11.36 36.33
CA CYS A 743 24.87 -12.32 36.26
C CYS A 743 23.53 -11.57 36.12
N PRO A 744 22.51 -12.16 35.48
CA PRO A 744 21.22 -11.56 35.27
C PRO A 744 20.43 -11.28 36.56
#